data_7bc6b877fe9e27bf9312ab74a3b0947d
#
_entry.id   7bc6b877fe9e27bf9312ab74a3b0947d
#
_cell.length_a   1.000
_cell.length_b   1.000
_cell.length_c   1.000
_cell.angle_alpha   90.00
_cell.angle_beta   90.00
_cell.angle_gamma   90.00
#
_symmetry.space_group_name_H-M   'P 1'
#
loop_
_entity.id
_entity.type
_entity.pdbx_description
1 polymer ?
#
loop_
_entity_poly.entity_id
_entity_poly.type
_entity_poly.pdbx_seq_one_letter_code
_entity_poly.pdbx_strand_id
1 'polypeptide(L)'
;MKIGIVKFFGTNCDLDTYNFFKDENEVIFIDQNQKEYIELDLLVLPGGFAFSDREYEGKMTEEYTINPGKQTLKYPVIDFIKEANIKGVKILAICNGLQILQHTGLLIGKFEENNLKKFCSKIVNCTFNFNGIKQDFNVPIANKFGKLIFNDEELKKLKDNNQIFCTYNNYENGSTDNIAGICNENKNIIALFPHFERIRNLDDKLLFKHLLYNLFIENYDIQFHYKITQELQSEHISYKSTKSILKNLYTKNNSVIVPPGENCGVLDIGNGYCLTLKIESHNHPTFVNPFHGAATGVGGCLRDLITMGSRPITVLDFLYFGIDDNSKKLLDETVKGISYYANTFGVANIGGSLYLSSNYNKNPLVNAFGVGLMKKDEIIYGNITDQNQLLVLVGARTGNDGVGGASMSSKAFDNNTDLEDLEKNIQKGDAFLEKLLCESFLELNNYKLIEASQDLGAGGIACASMELVERGRRKFNKNFGVNLHIENVPIKCRMIDSDILISEAQERMLIVINKENIKKVEEVFNKYDLEHSVIGKTNFSGTYRVFKNKKLLYQEHFKNFETPEVKYTEKQSFTTEKFGHYINYTELFEQYDSTIGCRTIFSRLDLKNNDKQQYAILDIPEANQEVCITFSNTFDDCYKTAIKLNYKPKCILNCLNYGVPDDIIYNLRTFMEELNKKCIEHDIPIIGGNVSLYNKTGDKNIPDTPQLVMISLLN
;
A
#
# COMPACT_ATOMS: atom_id res chain seq x y z
N MET A 1 0.36 5.43 -23.13
CA MET A 1 0.27 6.42 -24.24
C MET A 1 1.49 6.30 -25.12
N LYS A 2 1.35 6.64 -26.40
CA LYS A 2 2.48 6.83 -27.31
C LYS A 2 2.85 8.30 -27.36
N ILE A 3 4.01 8.65 -26.82
CA ILE A 3 4.46 10.03 -26.62
C ILE A 3 5.62 10.33 -27.55
N GLY A 4 5.49 11.39 -28.36
CA GLY A 4 6.58 11.89 -29.20
C GLY A 4 7.28 13.08 -28.55
N ILE A 5 8.59 13.03 -28.40
CA ILE A 5 9.41 14.17 -27.90
C ILE A 5 10.17 14.76 -29.08
N VAL A 6 9.86 16.03 -29.41
CA VAL A 6 10.51 16.74 -30.52
C VAL A 6 11.96 17.08 -30.13
N LYS A 7 12.88 16.79 -31.04
CA LYS A 7 14.30 17.04 -30.83
C LYS A 7 14.89 17.89 -31.95
N PHE A 8 15.31 19.12 -31.61
CA PHE A 8 16.07 19.99 -32.45
C PHE A 8 17.56 19.93 -32.07
N PHE A 9 18.43 20.36 -32.94
CA PHE A 9 19.83 20.59 -32.55
C PHE A 9 19.91 21.60 -31.40
N GLY A 10 20.59 21.24 -30.31
CA GLY A 10 20.73 22.06 -29.12
C GLY A 10 19.63 21.90 -28.08
N THR A 11 18.57 21.11 -28.35
CA THR A 11 17.62 20.68 -27.31
C THR A 11 18.37 19.86 -26.27
N ASN A 12 18.35 20.28 -25.00
CA ASN A 12 19.11 19.65 -23.91
C ASN A 12 18.27 19.21 -22.71
N CYS A 13 16.96 19.46 -22.73
CA CYS A 13 16.01 18.94 -21.73
C CYS A 13 15.20 17.74 -22.26
N ASP A 14 15.60 17.17 -23.39
CA ASP A 14 14.97 16.02 -24.01
C ASP A 14 15.04 14.77 -23.13
N LEU A 15 16.19 14.52 -22.47
CA LEU A 15 16.37 13.41 -21.56
C LEU A 15 15.64 13.61 -20.21
N ASP A 16 15.52 14.84 -19.70
CA ASP A 16 14.72 15.13 -18.51
C ASP A 16 13.25 14.80 -18.79
N THR A 17 12.74 15.24 -19.95
CA THR A 17 11.39 14.96 -20.43
C THR A 17 11.17 13.46 -20.67
N TYR A 18 12.13 12.80 -21.34
CA TYR A 18 12.08 11.35 -21.55
C TYR A 18 12.00 10.60 -20.22
N ASN A 19 12.85 10.93 -19.25
CA ASN A 19 12.86 10.30 -17.93
C ASN A 19 11.60 10.58 -17.10
N PHE A 20 10.88 11.67 -17.39
CA PHE A 20 9.60 11.95 -16.76
C PHE A 20 8.49 11.03 -17.26
N PHE A 21 8.48 10.65 -18.54
CA PHE A 21 7.39 9.91 -19.17
C PHE A 21 7.65 8.42 -19.41
N LYS A 22 8.91 7.96 -19.49
CA LYS A 22 9.31 6.63 -20.00
C LYS A 22 8.76 5.43 -19.23
N ASP A 23 8.51 5.58 -17.93
CA ASP A 23 8.22 4.44 -17.06
C ASP A 23 6.82 3.84 -17.32
N GLU A 24 5.90 4.66 -17.86
CA GLU A 24 4.49 4.30 -18.06
C GLU A 24 4.04 4.37 -19.51
N ASN A 25 4.90 4.82 -20.43
CA ASN A 25 4.50 5.13 -21.80
C ASN A 25 5.52 4.61 -22.82
N GLU A 26 5.06 4.39 -24.04
CA GLU A 26 5.93 4.27 -25.20
C GLU A 26 6.40 5.67 -25.59
N VAL A 27 7.68 5.97 -25.37
CA VAL A 27 8.26 7.29 -25.65
C VAL A 27 9.24 7.20 -26.80
N ILE A 28 8.99 7.99 -27.85
CA ILE A 28 9.85 8.08 -29.03
C ILE A 28 10.37 9.51 -29.23
N PHE A 29 11.57 9.66 -29.77
CA PHE A 29 12.08 10.94 -30.20
C PHE A 29 11.65 11.24 -31.65
N ILE A 30 11.19 12.47 -31.90
CA ILE A 30 10.80 13.00 -33.21
C ILE A 30 11.89 13.94 -33.67
N ASP A 31 12.60 13.54 -34.72
CA ASP A 31 13.69 14.35 -35.31
C ASP A 31 13.16 15.61 -36.00
N GLN A 32 13.94 16.69 -35.98
CA GLN A 32 13.58 17.95 -36.61
C GLN A 32 13.28 17.86 -38.11
N ASN A 33 13.76 16.81 -38.79
CA ASN A 33 13.50 16.55 -40.23
C ASN A 33 12.28 15.66 -40.45
N GLN A 34 11.53 15.27 -39.40
CA GLN A 34 10.32 14.47 -39.53
C GLN A 34 9.27 15.16 -40.38
N LYS A 35 8.85 14.51 -41.48
CA LYS A 35 7.82 15.00 -42.42
C LYS A 35 6.53 14.21 -42.34
N GLU A 36 6.65 12.89 -42.26
CA GLU A 36 5.51 12.01 -42.23
C GLU A 36 4.84 12.03 -40.86
N TYR A 37 3.51 12.04 -40.86
CA TYR A 37 2.75 12.00 -39.62
C TYR A 37 2.90 10.62 -38.93
N ILE A 38 3.16 10.66 -37.64
CA ILE A 38 3.16 9.48 -36.75
C ILE A 38 2.00 9.66 -35.79
N GLU A 39 1.15 8.65 -35.63
CA GLU A 39 0.06 8.67 -34.67
C GLU A 39 0.59 8.69 -33.24
N LEU A 40 0.19 9.70 -32.47
CA LEU A 40 0.60 9.95 -31.11
C LEU A 40 -0.58 10.32 -30.23
N ASP A 41 -0.52 9.95 -28.96
CA ASP A 41 -1.47 10.43 -27.94
C ASP A 41 -1.05 11.80 -27.37
N LEU A 42 0.26 12.03 -27.27
CA LEU A 42 0.85 13.26 -26.75
C LEU A 42 2.12 13.62 -27.54
N LEU A 43 2.23 14.87 -27.93
CA LEU A 43 3.45 15.45 -28.50
C LEU A 43 4.07 16.44 -27.51
N VAL A 44 5.35 16.28 -27.19
CA VAL A 44 6.06 17.13 -26.23
C VAL A 44 7.17 17.90 -26.92
N LEU A 45 7.15 19.22 -26.77
CA LEU A 45 8.26 20.11 -27.13
C LEU A 45 9.04 20.41 -25.83
N PRO A 46 10.21 19.80 -25.64
CA PRO A 46 10.97 19.99 -24.41
C PRO A 46 11.61 21.38 -24.32
N GLY A 47 12.08 21.71 -23.14
CA GLY A 47 12.92 22.88 -22.92
C GLY A 47 14.32 22.73 -23.50
N GLY A 48 15.11 23.77 -23.38
CA GLY A 48 16.52 23.79 -23.78
C GLY A 48 16.89 25.02 -24.62
N PHE A 49 17.86 24.84 -25.52
CA PHE A 49 18.41 25.88 -26.37
C PHE A 49 18.46 25.38 -27.82
N ALA A 50 17.31 25.23 -28.46
CA ALA A 50 17.24 24.83 -29.85
C ALA A 50 18.05 25.77 -30.72
N PHE A 51 19.03 25.23 -31.46
CA PHE A 51 20.04 25.98 -32.23
C PHE A 51 20.83 27.00 -31.40
N SER A 52 21.04 26.73 -30.10
CA SER A 52 21.69 27.64 -29.15
C SER A 52 21.01 29.01 -29.04
N ASP A 53 19.68 29.06 -29.30
CA ASP A 53 18.89 30.30 -29.36
C ASP A 53 19.49 31.39 -30.28
N ARG A 54 20.20 31.00 -31.34
CA ARG A 54 20.81 31.92 -32.28
C ARG A 54 19.96 32.06 -33.53
N GLU A 55 19.88 33.30 -34.05
CA GLU A 55 19.49 33.52 -35.45
C GLU A 55 20.68 33.16 -36.33
N TYR A 56 20.56 32.08 -37.11
CA TYR A 56 21.66 31.64 -37.96
C TYR A 56 21.38 32.02 -39.42
N GLU A 57 22.14 33.02 -39.91
CA GLU A 57 22.47 33.20 -41.31
C GLU A 57 23.98 33.02 -41.48
N GLY A 58 24.49 31.80 -41.35
CA GLY A 58 25.81 31.41 -41.81
C GLY A 58 27.05 31.99 -41.11
N LYS A 59 26.91 32.85 -40.08
CA LYS A 59 28.05 33.41 -39.30
C LYS A 59 27.72 33.39 -37.80
N MET A 60 28.69 32.88 -37.01
CA MET A 60 28.65 33.01 -35.54
C MET A 60 28.77 34.50 -35.20
N THR A 61 27.69 35.13 -34.79
CA THR A 61 27.72 36.46 -34.15
C THR A 61 27.69 36.27 -32.64
N GLU A 62 28.47 37.04 -31.89
CA GLU A 62 28.61 36.97 -30.43
C GLU A 62 27.38 37.44 -29.66
N GLU A 63 26.35 37.94 -30.33
CA GLU A 63 25.10 38.42 -29.71
C GLU A 63 24.08 37.28 -29.53
N TYR A 64 23.70 37.07 -28.32
CA TYR A 64 22.51 36.25 -27.97
C TYR A 64 21.29 36.79 -28.68
N THR A 65 20.55 35.91 -29.38
CA THR A 65 19.39 36.33 -30.17
C THR A 65 18.23 36.78 -29.30
N ILE A 66 17.52 37.78 -29.82
CA ILE A 66 16.30 38.37 -29.26
C ILE A 66 15.09 37.40 -29.40
N ASN A 67 15.24 36.32 -30.18
CA ASN A 67 14.15 35.41 -30.56
C ASN A 67 14.52 33.92 -30.38
N PRO A 68 14.64 33.43 -29.14
CA PRO A 68 14.87 32.00 -28.88
C PRO A 68 13.83 31.12 -29.58
N GLY A 69 14.29 30.01 -30.18
CA GLY A 69 13.41 29.06 -30.87
C GLY A 69 13.00 29.43 -32.29
N LYS A 70 13.21 30.67 -32.77
CA LYS A 70 12.78 31.11 -34.11
C LYS A 70 13.42 30.33 -35.28
N GLN A 71 14.67 29.86 -35.11
CA GLN A 71 15.37 29.05 -36.10
C GLN A 71 14.66 27.74 -36.43
N THR A 72 13.93 27.17 -35.49
CA THR A 72 13.21 25.91 -35.67
C THR A 72 12.14 25.95 -36.76
N LEU A 73 11.58 27.15 -37.05
CA LEU A 73 10.54 27.33 -38.06
C LEU A 73 10.93 26.91 -39.47
N LYS A 74 12.23 26.73 -39.75
CA LYS A 74 12.75 26.30 -41.04
C LYS A 74 12.71 24.78 -41.23
N TYR A 75 12.33 24.01 -40.19
CA TYR A 75 12.44 22.56 -40.22
C TYR A 75 11.07 21.89 -40.42
N PRO A 76 11.05 20.75 -41.13
CA PRO A 76 9.81 20.06 -41.48
C PRO A 76 8.94 19.63 -40.29
N VAL A 77 9.53 19.38 -39.13
CA VAL A 77 8.79 18.99 -37.92
C VAL A 77 7.79 20.05 -37.46
N ILE A 78 7.93 21.29 -37.90
CA ILE A 78 6.93 22.34 -37.62
C ILE A 78 5.60 22.07 -38.30
N ASP A 79 5.62 21.56 -39.53
CA ASP A 79 4.40 21.16 -40.24
C ASP A 79 3.78 19.92 -39.56
N PHE A 80 4.61 18.97 -39.12
CA PHE A 80 4.17 17.83 -38.30
C PHE A 80 3.46 18.30 -37.00
N ILE A 81 4.01 19.30 -36.26
CA ILE A 81 3.40 19.87 -35.05
C ILE A 81 2.04 20.51 -35.39
N LYS A 82 1.94 21.26 -36.49
CA LYS A 82 0.68 21.87 -36.93
C LYS A 82 -0.35 20.79 -37.32
N GLU A 83 0.06 19.76 -38.03
CA GLU A 83 -0.81 18.62 -38.37
C GLU A 83 -1.29 17.88 -37.13
N ALA A 84 -0.42 17.62 -36.13
CA ALA A 84 -0.78 17.03 -34.84
C ALA A 84 -1.85 17.87 -34.13
N ASN A 85 -1.71 19.21 -34.12
CA ASN A 85 -2.72 20.13 -33.56
C ASN A 85 -4.07 20.02 -34.30
N ILE A 86 -4.07 20.00 -35.64
CA ILE A 86 -5.29 19.86 -36.44
C ILE A 86 -5.99 18.53 -36.16
N LYS A 87 -5.23 17.45 -35.96
CA LYS A 87 -5.75 16.11 -35.61
C LYS A 87 -6.19 15.99 -34.14
N GLY A 88 -6.06 17.05 -33.35
CA GLY A 88 -6.48 17.09 -31.94
C GLY A 88 -5.53 16.38 -30.98
N VAL A 89 -4.31 16.03 -31.43
CA VAL A 89 -3.27 15.47 -30.55
C VAL A 89 -2.98 16.48 -29.44
N LYS A 90 -2.85 16.01 -28.21
CA LYS A 90 -2.44 16.85 -27.10
C LYS A 90 -0.99 17.25 -27.27
N ILE A 91 -0.70 18.55 -27.06
CA ILE A 91 0.65 19.11 -27.21
C ILE A 91 1.06 19.78 -25.90
N LEU A 92 2.23 19.39 -25.39
CA LEU A 92 2.83 19.95 -24.19
C LEU A 92 4.14 20.63 -24.55
N ALA A 93 4.30 21.91 -24.20
CA ALA A 93 5.49 22.67 -24.53
C ALA A 93 6.13 23.28 -23.26
N ILE A 94 7.41 23.02 -23.04
CA ILE A 94 8.14 23.39 -21.84
C ILE A 94 9.23 24.41 -22.22
N CYS A 95 9.28 25.55 -21.55
CA CYS A 95 10.32 26.58 -21.70
C CYS A 95 10.58 26.97 -23.15
N ASN A 96 11.68 26.51 -23.76
CA ASN A 96 11.97 26.74 -25.18
C ASN A 96 10.90 26.19 -26.12
N GLY A 97 10.23 25.10 -25.75
CA GLY A 97 9.08 24.56 -26.47
C GLY A 97 7.92 25.58 -26.54
N LEU A 98 7.62 26.33 -25.46
CA LEU A 98 6.63 27.42 -25.48
C LEU A 98 7.03 28.51 -26.46
N GLN A 99 8.30 28.93 -26.43
CA GLN A 99 8.82 29.97 -27.35
C GLN A 99 8.66 29.54 -28.82
N ILE A 100 8.94 28.28 -29.13
CA ILE A 100 8.74 27.71 -30.48
C ILE A 100 7.26 27.79 -30.88
N LEU A 101 6.34 27.37 -30.02
CA LEU A 101 4.91 27.39 -30.33
C LEU A 101 4.36 28.82 -30.52
N GLN A 102 4.85 29.81 -29.77
CA GLN A 102 4.47 31.21 -30.00
C GLN A 102 4.93 31.70 -31.39
N HIS A 103 6.13 31.32 -31.83
CA HIS A 103 6.60 31.64 -33.19
C HIS A 103 5.77 30.96 -34.31
N THR A 104 5.13 29.83 -34.03
CA THR A 104 4.24 29.16 -35.01
C THR A 104 2.87 29.81 -35.13
N GLY A 105 2.51 30.71 -34.20
CA GLY A 105 1.16 31.28 -34.11
C GLY A 105 0.10 30.37 -33.48
N LEU A 106 0.48 29.20 -32.95
CA LEU A 106 -0.45 28.29 -32.26
C LEU A 106 -0.83 28.74 -30.85
N LEU A 107 -0.10 29.73 -30.30
CA LEU A 107 -0.36 30.35 -29.00
C LEU A 107 -0.37 31.88 -29.14
N ILE A 108 -1.22 32.55 -28.36
CA ILE A 108 -1.28 34.02 -28.29
C ILE A 108 -0.23 34.59 -27.35
N GLY A 109 -0.02 35.92 -27.41
CA GLY A 109 0.96 36.62 -26.60
C GLY A 109 2.37 36.60 -27.15
N LYS A 110 3.28 37.21 -26.41
CA LYS A 110 4.72 37.33 -26.74
C LYS A 110 5.55 36.99 -25.52
N PHE A 111 6.79 36.61 -25.73
CA PHE A 111 7.76 36.51 -24.65
C PHE A 111 8.88 37.58 -24.84
N GLU A 112 9.39 38.02 -23.70
CA GLU A 112 10.48 39.01 -23.63
C GLU A 112 11.54 38.58 -22.62
N GLU A 113 12.66 39.34 -22.61
CA GLU A 113 13.67 39.22 -21.58
C GLU A 113 13.06 39.55 -20.19
N ASN A 114 13.40 38.76 -19.17
CA ASN A 114 12.94 39.02 -17.81
C ASN A 114 13.47 40.37 -17.26
N ASN A 115 12.80 40.91 -16.25
CA ASN A 115 13.14 42.21 -15.66
C ASN A 115 14.56 42.26 -15.07
N LEU A 116 15.15 41.10 -14.73
CA LEU A 116 16.52 41.01 -14.20
C LEU A 116 17.58 41.06 -15.28
N LYS A 117 17.20 41.00 -16.56
CA LYS A 117 18.09 41.03 -17.75
C LYS A 117 19.21 40.01 -17.70
N LYS A 118 19.02 38.89 -17.02
CA LYS A 118 19.99 37.80 -16.88
C LYS A 118 19.30 36.42 -16.87
N PHE A 119 20.09 35.40 -17.15
CA PHE A 119 19.63 34.01 -16.99
C PHE A 119 19.36 33.73 -15.53
N CYS A 120 18.16 33.21 -15.24
CA CYS A 120 17.69 32.84 -13.90
C CYS A 120 17.48 31.34 -13.84
N SER A 121 18.20 30.67 -12.93
CA SER A 121 18.00 29.25 -12.59
C SER A 121 17.78 29.13 -11.10
N LYS A 122 16.54 28.80 -10.70
CA LYS A 122 16.16 28.62 -9.29
C LYS A 122 14.84 27.84 -9.17
N ILE A 123 14.53 27.39 -7.96
CA ILE A 123 13.21 26.82 -7.64
C ILE A 123 12.28 27.95 -7.27
N VAL A 124 11.08 27.94 -7.85
CA VAL A 124 10.01 28.92 -7.61
C VAL A 124 8.71 28.20 -7.27
N ASN A 125 7.88 28.84 -6.47
CA ASN A 125 6.53 28.33 -6.19
C ASN A 125 5.57 28.83 -7.27
N CYS A 126 4.80 27.91 -7.87
CA CYS A 126 3.84 28.18 -8.92
C CYS A 126 2.51 27.52 -8.61
N THR A 127 1.40 28.20 -8.90
CA THR A 127 0.05 27.62 -8.92
C THR A 127 -0.26 27.13 -10.33
N PHE A 128 -0.62 25.84 -10.45
CA PHE A 128 -1.06 25.22 -11.69
C PHE A 128 -2.57 24.97 -11.65
N ASN A 129 -3.24 25.15 -12.79
CA ASN A 129 -4.68 24.96 -12.92
C ASN A 129 -5.00 23.77 -13.83
N PHE A 130 -5.30 22.64 -13.23
CA PHE A 130 -5.67 21.41 -13.92
C PHE A 130 -7.20 21.32 -14.06
N ASN A 131 -7.77 21.93 -15.09
CA ASN A 131 -9.23 21.96 -15.33
C ASN A 131 -10.07 22.43 -14.12
N GLY A 132 -9.60 23.47 -13.41
CA GLY A 132 -10.27 24.05 -12.24
C GLY A 132 -9.69 23.57 -10.90
N ILE A 133 -8.91 22.51 -10.88
CA ILE A 133 -8.15 22.09 -9.69
C ILE A 133 -6.87 22.93 -9.64
N LYS A 134 -6.74 23.79 -8.64
CA LYS A 134 -5.54 24.61 -8.42
C LYS A 134 -4.63 23.93 -7.41
N GLN A 135 -3.37 23.74 -7.78
CA GLN A 135 -2.36 23.10 -6.93
C GLN A 135 -1.02 23.82 -7.03
N ASP A 136 -0.40 24.04 -5.88
CA ASP A 136 0.90 24.69 -5.80
C ASP A 136 2.03 23.66 -5.84
N PHE A 137 3.08 23.97 -6.62
CA PHE A 137 4.29 23.18 -6.70
C PHE A 137 5.54 24.04 -6.66
N ASN A 138 6.60 23.51 -6.05
CA ASN A 138 7.94 24.06 -6.12
C ASN A 138 8.65 23.48 -7.33
N VAL A 139 8.82 24.30 -8.38
CA VAL A 139 9.34 23.87 -9.68
C VAL A 139 10.58 24.67 -10.09
N PRO A 140 11.56 24.06 -10.76
CA PRO A 140 12.67 24.77 -11.33
C PRO A 140 12.25 25.68 -12.49
N ILE A 141 12.92 26.83 -12.59
CA ILE A 141 12.95 27.67 -13.80
C ILE A 141 14.38 27.80 -14.27
N ALA A 142 14.58 27.96 -15.59
CA ALA A 142 15.91 28.10 -16.19
C ALA A 142 15.79 28.88 -17.51
N ASN A 143 15.63 30.20 -17.43
CA ASN A 143 15.44 31.05 -18.61
C ASN A 143 15.94 32.50 -18.42
N LYS A 144 16.23 33.19 -19.53
CA LYS A 144 16.41 34.63 -19.64
C LYS A 144 15.17 35.25 -20.28
N PHE A 145 14.68 34.67 -21.37
CA PHE A 145 13.49 35.10 -22.13
C PHE A 145 12.28 34.31 -21.70
N GLY A 146 11.82 34.53 -20.46
CA GLY A 146 10.71 33.82 -19.84
C GLY A 146 9.59 34.74 -19.34
N LYS A 147 9.56 36.01 -19.77
CA LYS A 147 8.55 37.00 -19.42
C LYS A 147 7.45 36.96 -20.47
N LEU A 148 6.23 36.53 -20.08
CA LEU A 148 5.07 36.50 -20.94
C LEU A 148 4.34 37.85 -20.94
N ILE A 149 4.08 38.39 -22.13
CA ILE A 149 3.40 39.65 -22.34
C ILE A 149 2.13 39.43 -23.15
N PHE A 150 1.03 40.00 -22.63
CA PHE A 150 -0.27 40.00 -23.28
C PHE A 150 -0.81 41.43 -23.29
N ASN A 151 -1.48 41.83 -24.39
CA ASN A 151 -2.25 43.05 -24.39
C ASN A 151 -3.57 42.84 -23.62
N ASP A 152 -4.35 43.94 -23.39
CA ASP A 152 -5.58 43.87 -22.58
C ASP A 152 -6.64 42.93 -23.16
N GLU A 153 -6.76 42.87 -24.49
CA GLU A 153 -7.71 41.98 -25.19
C GLU A 153 -7.31 40.52 -25.05
N GLU A 154 -6.04 40.20 -25.25
CA GLU A 154 -5.47 38.83 -25.07
C GLU A 154 -5.59 38.39 -23.63
N LEU A 155 -5.27 39.26 -22.68
CA LEU A 155 -5.38 38.96 -21.25
C LEU A 155 -6.84 38.68 -20.85
N LYS A 156 -7.76 39.52 -21.31
CA LYS A 156 -9.19 39.30 -21.09
C LYS A 156 -9.65 37.96 -21.65
N LYS A 157 -9.26 37.63 -22.89
CA LYS A 157 -9.58 36.35 -23.54
C LYS A 157 -9.04 35.14 -22.74
N LEU A 158 -7.80 35.24 -22.26
CA LEU A 158 -7.21 34.18 -21.41
C LEU A 158 -7.99 33.94 -20.12
N LYS A 159 -8.44 35.01 -19.47
CA LYS A 159 -9.22 34.92 -18.23
C LYS A 159 -10.64 34.38 -18.48
N ASP A 160 -11.36 34.95 -19.44
CA ASP A 160 -12.74 34.58 -19.76
C ASP A 160 -12.86 33.11 -20.20
N ASN A 161 -11.86 32.58 -20.90
CA ASN A 161 -11.84 31.20 -21.40
C ASN A 161 -11.11 30.22 -20.48
N ASN A 162 -10.67 30.63 -19.28
CA ASN A 162 -9.86 29.78 -18.37
C ASN A 162 -8.63 29.15 -19.07
N GLN A 163 -7.87 29.97 -19.79
CA GLN A 163 -6.68 29.55 -20.55
C GLN A 163 -5.37 29.76 -19.77
N ILE A 164 -5.40 30.34 -18.56
CA ILE A 164 -4.22 30.49 -17.71
C ILE A 164 -3.97 29.15 -17.01
N PHE A 165 -2.90 28.48 -17.40
CA PHE A 165 -2.52 27.17 -16.85
C PHE A 165 -1.60 27.26 -15.64
N CYS A 166 -0.67 28.24 -15.62
CA CYS A 166 0.32 28.37 -14.55
C CYS A 166 0.59 29.83 -14.22
N THR A 167 0.73 30.16 -12.92
CA THR A 167 1.14 31.47 -12.42
C THR A 167 2.26 31.36 -11.40
N TYR A 168 3.17 32.35 -11.38
CA TYR A 168 4.17 32.50 -10.35
C TYR A 168 3.59 33.06 -9.06
N ASN A 169 3.88 32.47 -7.89
CA ASN A 169 3.44 32.97 -6.59
C ASN A 169 4.49 33.86 -5.91
N ASN A 170 5.78 33.52 -6.03
CA ASN A 170 6.88 34.17 -5.34
C ASN A 170 8.02 34.61 -6.28
N TYR A 171 7.71 34.78 -7.57
CA TYR A 171 8.70 35.17 -8.57
C TYR A 171 8.16 36.21 -9.55
N GLU A 172 8.64 37.42 -9.41
CA GLU A 172 8.30 38.56 -10.28
C GLU A 172 9.35 38.70 -11.40
N ASN A 173 9.08 38.08 -12.55
CA ASN A 173 9.95 38.21 -13.74
C ASN A 173 9.47 39.31 -14.70
N GLY A 174 8.35 39.96 -14.39
CA GLY A 174 7.69 40.99 -15.21
C GLY A 174 6.63 40.45 -16.15
N SER A 175 6.26 39.16 -16.09
CA SER A 175 5.13 38.61 -16.85
C SER A 175 3.82 39.32 -16.50
N THR A 176 2.95 39.48 -17.49
CA THR A 176 1.59 40.00 -17.28
C THR A 176 0.84 39.10 -16.28
N ASP A 177 0.32 39.70 -15.21
CA ASP A 177 -0.40 38.98 -14.12
C ASP A 177 0.33 37.78 -13.57
N ASN A 178 1.69 37.79 -13.55
CA ASN A 178 2.55 36.70 -13.14
C ASN A 178 2.30 35.38 -13.91
N ILE A 179 1.72 35.44 -15.11
CA ILE A 179 1.43 34.25 -15.92
C ILE A 179 2.75 33.55 -16.30
N ALA A 180 2.83 32.27 -15.99
CA ALA A 180 3.96 31.38 -16.26
C ALA A 180 3.68 30.33 -17.33
N GLY A 181 2.40 30.13 -17.68
CA GLY A 181 1.97 29.15 -18.68
C GLY A 181 0.51 29.34 -19.06
N ILE A 182 0.18 29.00 -20.31
CA ILE A 182 -1.15 29.12 -20.90
C ILE A 182 -1.54 27.87 -21.68
N CYS A 183 -2.83 27.72 -21.99
CA CYS A 183 -3.32 26.79 -22.98
C CYS A 183 -4.00 27.53 -24.15
N ASN A 184 -4.14 26.87 -25.29
CA ASN A 184 -4.90 27.40 -26.43
C ASN A 184 -6.43 27.28 -26.17
N GLU A 185 -7.25 27.85 -27.07
CA GLU A 185 -8.72 27.82 -26.94
C GLU A 185 -9.30 26.41 -26.83
N ASN A 186 -8.81 25.49 -27.63
CA ASN A 186 -9.25 24.10 -27.67
C ASN A 186 -8.72 23.26 -26.50
N LYS A 187 -7.86 23.82 -25.66
CA LYS A 187 -7.20 23.15 -24.51
C LYS A 187 -6.47 21.84 -24.89
N ASN A 188 -6.06 21.72 -26.15
CA ASN A 188 -5.22 20.62 -26.61
C ASN A 188 -3.72 20.98 -26.63
N ILE A 189 -3.36 22.27 -26.48
CA ILE A 189 -1.99 22.76 -26.30
C ILE A 189 -1.85 23.34 -24.91
N ILE A 190 -0.85 22.89 -24.15
CA ILE A 190 -0.44 23.45 -22.88
C ILE A 190 1.02 23.85 -22.99
N ALA A 191 1.35 25.09 -22.63
CA ALA A 191 2.71 25.61 -22.72
C ALA A 191 3.06 26.44 -21.49
N LEU A 192 4.26 26.20 -20.94
CA LEU A 192 4.72 26.81 -19.69
C LEU A 192 6.23 26.99 -19.64
N PHE A 193 6.70 27.97 -18.85
CA PHE A 193 8.13 28.17 -18.60
C PHE A 193 8.72 27.32 -17.48
N PRO A 194 8.02 27.02 -16.38
CA PRO A 194 8.55 26.13 -15.33
C PRO A 194 8.81 24.72 -15.81
N HIS A 195 9.91 24.11 -15.29
CA HIS A 195 10.38 22.77 -15.61
C HIS A 195 9.83 21.75 -14.61
N PHE A 196 8.57 21.35 -14.73
CA PHE A 196 7.96 20.35 -13.86
C PHE A 196 8.61 18.96 -14.00
N GLU A 197 9.15 18.62 -15.16
CA GLU A 197 9.87 17.36 -15.42
C GLU A 197 11.12 17.19 -14.53
N ARG A 198 11.57 18.30 -13.89
CA ARG A 198 12.70 18.34 -12.97
C ARG A 198 12.29 18.47 -11.49
N ILE A 199 11.04 18.27 -11.12
CA ILE A 199 10.59 18.21 -9.72
C ILE A 199 11.38 17.10 -9.01
N ARG A 200 12.02 17.45 -7.86
CA ARG A 200 12.89 16.54 -7.10
C ARG A 200 12.14 15.76 -6.02
N ASN A 201 11.14 16.39 -5.38
CA ASN A 201 10.29 15.70 -4.44
C ASN A 201 9.48 14.64 -5.20
N LEU A 202 9.55 13.38 -4.76
CA LEU A 202 8.91 12.27 -5.49
C LEU A 202 7.38 12.36 -5.41
N ASP A 203 6.84 12.72 -4.26
CA ASP A 203 5.38 12.83 -4.06
C ASP A 203 4.81 13.97 -4.91
N ASP A 204 5.47 15.15 -4.92
CA ASP A 204 5.10 16.27 -5.78
C ASP A 204 5.20 15.89 -7.27
N LYS A 205 6.24 15.16 -7.66
CA LYS A 205 6.44 14.71 -9.05
C LYS A 205 5.33 13.75 -9.49
N LEU A 206 4.99 12.79 -8.65
CA LEU A 206 3.91 11.83 -8.92
C LEU A 206 2.55 12.55 -8.97
N LEU A 207 2.27 13.43 -8.01
CA LEU A 207 1.05 14.22 -8.00
C LEU A 207 0.94 15.10 -9.26
N PHE A 208 2.01 15.81 -9.64
CA PHE A 208 2.03 16.62 -10.86
C PHE A 208 1.77 15.77 -12.10
N LYS A 209 2.41 14.62 -12.21
CA LYS A 209 2.25 13.68 -13.32
C LYS A 209 0.81 13.19 -13.45
N HIS A 210 0.19 12.84 -12.33
CA HIS A 210 -1.21 12.43 -12.29
C HIS A 210 -2.16 13.56 -12.71
N LEU A 211 -1.94 14.78 -12.20
CA LEU A 211 -2.73 15.97 -12.57
C LEU A 211 -2.60 16.29 -14.07
N LEU A 212 -1.40 16.13 -14.61
CA LEU A 212 -1.11 16.37 -16.02
C LEU A 212 -1.79 15.31 -16.92
N TYR A 213 -1.76 14.04 -16.55
CA TYR A 213 -2.41 12.98 -17.31
C TYR A 213 -3.93 13.15 -17.40
N ASN A 214 -4.56 13.72 -16.37
CA ASN A 214 -5.98 14.06 -16.42
C ASN A 214 -6.36 15.07 -17.48
N LEU A 215 -5.44 15.95 -17.83
CA LEU A 215 -5.67 16.91 -18.92
C LEU A 215 -5.62 16.24 -20.29
N PHE A 216 -4.92 15.11 -20.39
CA PHE A 216 -4.66 14.43 -21.66
C PHE A 216 -5.52 13.21 -21.89
N ILE A 217 -5.98 12.54 -20.80
CA ILE A 217 -6.83 11.34 -20.88
C ILE A 217 -8.26 11.75 -20.50
N GLU A 218 -9.19 11.70 -21.44
CA GLU A 218 -10.61 11.93 -21.12
C GLU A 218 -11.08 10.88 -20.10
N ASN A 219 -11.61 11.38 -18.96
CA ASN A 219 -12.20 10.54 -17.90
C ASN A 219 -11.25 9.83 -16.92
N TYR A 220 -10.05 10.32 -16.72
CA TYR A 220 -9.21 9.86 -15.60
C TYR A 220 -9.73 10.46 -14.29
N ASP A 221 -10.10 9.62 -13.31
CA ASP A 221 -10.56 10.08 -12.00
C ASP A 221 -9.37 10.22 -11.03
N ILE A 222 -8.97 11.45 -10.79
CA ILE A 222 -7.80 11.78 -9.96
C ILE A 222 -8.00 11.42 -8.50
N GLN A 223 -9.21 11.65 -7.98
CA GLN A 223 -9.50 11.32 -6.59
C GLN A 223 -9.42 9.82 -6.38
N PHE A 224 -9.88 9.06 -7.38
CA PHE A 224 -9.75 7.61 -7.42
C PHE A 224 -8.28 7.19 -7.33
N HIS A 225 -7.43 7.73 -8.22
CA HIS A 225 -6.02 7.35 -8.28
C HIS A 225 -5.25 7.73 -7.01
N TYR A 226 -5.42 8.97 -6.55
CA TYR A 226 -4.78 9.47 -5.35
C TYR A 226 -5.15 8.63 -4.12
N LYS A 227 -6.43 8.30 -3.96
CA LYS A 227 -6.93 7.55 -2.82
C LYS A 227 -6.39 6.13 -2.78
N ILE A 228 -6.37 5.42 -3.91
CA ILE A 228 -5.78 4.08 -4.02
C ILE A 228 -4.28 4.12 -3.72
N THR A 229 -3.55 5.05 -4.33
CA THR A 229 -2.10 5.16 -4.15
C THR A 229 -1.76 5.51 -2.70
N GLN A 230 -2.47 6.45 -2.08
CA GLN A 230 -2.26 6.84 -0.68
C GLN A 230 -2.47 5.67 0.27
N GLU A 231 -3.52 4.86 0.06
CA GLU A 231 -3.81 3.70 0.88
C GLU A 231 -2.71 2.64 0.76
N LEU A 232 -2.33 2.27 -0.47
CA LEU A 232 -1.29 1.27 -0.74
C LEU A 232 0.11 1.69 -0.27
N GLN A 233 0.39 3.00 -0.19
CA GLN A 233 1.66 3.55 0.31
C GLN A 233 1.62 3.87 1.81
N SER A 234 0.53 3.58 2.50
CA SER A 234 0.46 3.73 3.97
C SER A 234 1.53 2.87 4.64
N GLU A 235 2.01 3.27 5.83
CA GLU A 235 3.02 2.49 6.57
C GLU A 235 2.55 1.07 6.85
N HIS A 236 1.27 0.94 7.18
CA HIS A 236 0.66 -0.34 7.53
C HIS A 236 0.69 -1.37 6.40
N ILE A 237 0.59 -0.94 5.12
CA ILE A 237 0.68 -1.82 3.95
C ILE A 237 2.10 -1.92 3.42
N SER A 238 2.82 -0.81 3.33
CA SER A 238 4.10 -0.74 2.62
C SER A 238 5.33 -1.10 3.47
N TYR A 239 5.21 -1.04 4.81
CA TYR A 239 6.32 -1.23 5.77
C TYR A 239 7.56 -0.38 5.45
N LYS A 240 7.37 0.81 4.87
CA LYS A 240 8.45 1.66 4.36
C LYS A 240 9.49 2.07 5.41
N SER A 241 9.09 2.13 6.68
CA SER A 241 9.99 2.47 7.80
C SER A 241 10.82 1.30 8.31
N THR A 242 10.36 0.06 8.11
CA THR A 242 10.95 -1.13 8.76
C THR A 242 11.48 -2.17 7.78
N LYS A 243 11.21 -2.02 6.49
CA LYS A 243 11.56 -2.98 5.45
C LYS A 243 13.04 -3.39 5.45
N SER A 244 13.96 -2.45 5.68
CA SER A 244 15.40 -2.72 5.74
C SER A 244 15.80 -3.53 6.97
N ILE A 245 15.13 -3.31 8.10
CA ILE A 245 15.39 -4.02 9.37
C ILE A 245 14.97 -5.48 9.23
N LEU A 246 13.86 -5.75 8.53
CA LEU A 246 13.27 -7.08 8.42
C LEU A 246 13.88 -7.93 7.29
N LYS A 247 14.66 -7.34 6.40
CA LYS A 247 15.13 -8.00 5.16
C LYS A 247 16.13 -9.15 5.39
N ASN A 248 16.94 -9.10 6.44
CA ASN A 248 18.09 -10.01 6.63
C ASN A 248 17.93 -10.93 7.85
N LEU A 249 16.71 -11.27 8.19
CA LEU A 249 16.43 -12.14 9.33
C LEU A 249 16.68 -13.61 9.00
N TYR A 250 17.01 -14.39 10.03
CA TYR A 250 17.09 -15.85 9.93
C TYR A 250 15.69 -16.45 9.88
N THR A 251 15.23 -16.82 8.68
CA THR A 251 13.84 -17.18 8.41
C THR A 251 13.64 -18.63 7.97
N LYS A 252 14.70 -19.42 7.79
CA LYS A 252 14.58 -20.75 7.20
C LYS A 252 15.60 -21.73 7.76
N ASN A 253 15.12 -22.92 8.09
CA ASN A 253 15.90 -24.13 8.33
C ASN A 253 15.13 -25.33 7.76
N ASN A 254 15.54 -26.57 8.12
CA ASN A 254 14.92 -27.79 7.58
C ASN A 254 13.47 -28.02 8.06
N SER A 255 13.02 -27.37 9.13
CA SER A 255 11.63 -27.51 9.63
C SER A 255 10.67 -26.48 9.04
N VAL A 256 11.16 -25.45 8.35
CA VAL A 256 10.32 -24.40 7.75
C VAL A 256 9.99 -24.74 6.30
N ILE A 257 8.70 -24.96 6.02
CA ILE A 257 8.20 -25.20 4.66
C ILE A 257 8.00 -23.86 3.93
N VAL A 258 7.31 -22.91 4.58
CA VAL A 258 7.06 -21.58 4.02
C VAL A 258 7.61 -20.52 4.97
N PRO A 259 8.67 -19.79 4.56
CA PRO A 259 9.20 -18.66 5.31
C PRO A 259 8.32 -17.41 5.13
N PRO A 260 8.62 -16.27 5.82
CA PRO A 260 7.91 -15.02 5.62
C PRO A 260 7.87 -14.56 4.15
N GLY A 261 6.74 -13.97 3.75
CA GLY A 261 6.49 -13.50 2.37
C GLY A 261 5.22 -14.08 1.73
N GLU A 262 4.61 -15.05 2.38
CA GLU A 262 3.26 -15.57 2.13
C GLU A 262 2.32 -15.11 3.27
N ASN A 263 1.05 -15.53 3.22
CA ASN A 263 0.04 -15.12 4.22
C ASN A 263 0.39 -15.60 5.63
N CYS A 264 0.94 -16.81 5.75
CA CYS A 264 1.42 -17.38 7.01
C CYS A 264 2.77 -18.06 6.86
N GLY A 265 3.50 -18.17 7.98
CA GLY A 265 4.61 -19.12 8.10
C GLY A 265 4.09 -20.55 8.21
N VAL A 266 4.81 -21.52 7.62
CA VAL A 266 4.43 -22.94 7.67
C VAL A 266 5.57 -23.78 8.23
N LEU A 267 5.27 -24.49 9.33
CA LEU A 267 6.21 -25.36 10.06
C LEU A 267 5.88 -26.83 9.83
N ASP A 268 6.87 -27.63 9.47
CA ASP A 268 6.79 -29.09 9.43
C ASP A 268 6.72 -29.69 10.85
N ILE A 269 5.72 -30.50 11.14
CA ILE A 269 5.58 -31.20 12.42
C ILE A 269 5.72 -32.72 12.30
N GLY A 270 6.08 -33.20 11.11
CA GLY A 270 6.24 -34.66 10.86
C GLY A 270 4.96 -35.33 10.35
N ASN A 271 5.06 -36.58 9.99
CA ASN A 271 3.99 -37.49 9.54
C ASN A 271 3.13 -36.91 8.38
N GLY A 272 3.70 -36.03 7.55
CA GLY A 272 2.99 -35.39 6.42
C GLY A 272 2.12 -34.19 6.79
N TYR A 273 2.13 -33.75 8.06
CA TYR A 273 1.38 -32.59 8.55
C TYR A 273 2.27 -31.38 8.81
N CYS A 274 1.66 -30.22 8.76
CA CYS A 274 2.31 -28.95 9.08
C CYS A 274 1.35 -28.00 9.80
N LEU A 275 1.94 -27.06 10.54
CA LEU A 275 1.23 -25.96 11.18
C LEU A 275 1.39 -24.68 10.35
N THR A 276 0.31 -23.96 10.14
CA THR A 276 0.32 -22.57 9.73
C THR A 276 0.26 -21.69 10.97
N LEU A 277 1.04 -20.60 10.96
CA LEU A 277 1.23 -19.75 12.13
C LEU A 277 1.11 -18.27 11.71
N LYS A 278 0.23 -17.55 12.39
CA LYS A 278 0.03 -16.12 12.16
C LYS A 278 -0.03 -15.37 13.49
N ILE A 279 0.59 -14.19 13.53
CA ILE A 279 0.42 -13.22 14.63
C ILE A 279 0.11 -11.85 14.06
N GLU A 280 -0.81 -11.14 14.66
CA GLU A 280 -1.32 -9.85 14.19
C GLU A 280 -1.63 -8.93 15.36
N SER A 281 -1.47 -7.62 15.16
CA SER A 281 -1.86 -6.58 16.10
C SER A 281 -3.08 -5.83 15.60
N HIS A 282 -4.05 -5.57 16.48
CA HIS A 282 -5.26 -4.83 16.17
C HIS A 282 -5.51 -3.69 17.17
N ASN A 283 -4.46 -2.90 17.43
CA ASN A 283 -4.40 -1.90 18.51
C ASN A 283 -5.32 -0.70 18.29
N HIS A 284 -5.11 0.04 17.19
CA HIS A 284 -5.89 1.24 16.85
C HIS A 284 -7.39 0.95 16.69
N PRO A 285 -7.80 -0.08 15.92
CA PRO A 285 -9.21 -0.44 15.83
C PRO A 285 -9.84 -0.78 17.18
N THR A 286 -9.13 -1.50 18.05
CA THR A 286 -9.63 -1.87 19.39
C THR A 286 -9.76 -0.66 20.31
N PHE A 287 -8.90 0.34 20.19
CA PHE A 287 -9.04 1.56 20.98
C PHE A 287 -10.29 2.36 20.58
N VAL A 288 -10.64 2.39 19.29
CA VAL A 288 -11.81 3.10 18.76
C VAL A 288 -13.11 2.33 19.06
N ASN A 289 -13.15 1.03 18.77
CA ASN A 289 -14.28 0.15 19.06
C ASN A 289 -13.77 -1.18 19.62
N PRO A 290 -13.74 -1.35 20.96
CA PRO A 290 -13.03 -2.47 21.58
C PRO A 290 -13.62 -3.85 21.22
N PHE A 291 -14.95 -3.96 21.11
CA PHE A 291 -15.60 -5.23 20.74
C PHE A 291 -15.26 -5.62 19.30
N HIS A 292 -15.59 -4.77 18.34
CA HIS A 292 -15.39 -5.08 16.92
C HIS A 292 -13.92 -5.07 16.54
N GLY A 293 -13.12 -4.14 17.07
CA GLY A 293 -11.69 -4.09 16.81
C GLY A 293 -10.96 -5.36 17.26
N ALA A 294 -11.29 -5.89 18.43
CA ALA A 294 -10.70 -7.13 18.91
C ALA A 294 -11.23 -8.37 18.19
N ALA A 295 -12.55 -8.42 17.91
CA ALA A 295 -13.17 -9.50 17.16
C ALA A 295 -12.55 -9.67 15.77
N THR A 296 -12.35 -8.55 15.04
CA THR A 296 -11.78 -8.58 13.70
C THR A 296 -10.27 -8.85 13.71
N GLY A 297 -9.56 -8.55 14.80
CA GLY A 297 -8.17 -9.00 14.98
C GLY A 297 -8.05 -10.53 15.02
N VAL A 298 -8.98 -11.21 15.71
CA VAL A 298 -9.06 -12.68 15.66
C VAL A 298 -9.44 -13.15 14.26
N GLY A 299 -10.47 -12.55 13.64
CA GLY A 299 -10.93 -12.89 12.29
C GLY A 299 -9.84 -12.78 11.23
N GLY A 300 -9.10 -11.66 11.18
CA GLY A 300 -7.98 -11.48 10.25
C GLY A 300 -6.91 -12.56 10.40
N CYS A 301 -6.57 -12.89 11.66
CA CYS A 301 -5.63 -13.96 11.95
C CYS A 301 -6.12 -15.32 11.42
N LEU A 302 -7.41 -15.66 11.61
CA LEU A 302 -8.00 -16.93 11.13
C LEU A 302 -8.08 -16.98 9.60
N ARG A 303 -8.46 -15.87 8.94
CA ARG A 303 -8.53 -15.80 7.46
C ARG A 303 -7.19 -16.07 6.79
N ASP A 304 -6.11 -15.54 7.34
CA ASP A 304 -4.77 -15.82 6.81
C ASP A 304 -4.40 -17.31 6.90
N LEU A 305 -4.81 -18.00 7.98
CA LEU A 305 -4.64 -19.46 8.08
C LEU A 305 -5.45 -20.18 7.01
N ILE A 306 -6.70 -19.76 6.79
CA ILE A 306 -7.62 -20.34 5.80
C ILE A 306 -7.08 -20.14 4.37
N THR A 307 -6.51 -18.97 4.05
CA THR A 307 -5.92 -18.71 2.73
C THR A 307 -4.80 -19.69 2.37
N MET A 308 -4.08 -20.18 3.36
CA MET A 308 -3.02 -21.19 3.16
C MET A 308 -3.58 -22.62 2.97
N GLY A 309 -4.90 -22.82 3.07
CA GLY A 309 -5.54 -24.13 2.97
C GLY A 309 -5.64 -24.88 4.30
N SER A 310 -5.33 -24.23 5.42
CA SER A 310 -5.34 -24.89 6.73
C SER A 310 -6.66 -24.70 7.48
N ARG A 311 -6.98 -25.65 8.33
CA ARG A 311 -8.05 -25.52 9.32
C ARG A 311 -7.50 -24.85 10.58
N PRO A 312 -8.01 -23.68 10.98
CA PRO A 312 -7.69 -23.09 12.28
C PRO A 312 -8.06 -24.04 13.42
N ILE A 313 -7.16 -24.24 14.38
CA ILE A 313 -7.34 -25.16 15.51
C ILE A 313 -7.27 -24.46 16.86
N THR A 314 -6.53 -23.35 16.95
CA THR A 314 -6.45 -22.57 18.20
C THR A 314 -6.07 -21.12 17.94
N VAL A 315 -6.45 -20.25 18.90
CA VAL A 315 -6.00 -18.88 19.02
C VAL A 315 -5.50 -18.59 20.44
N LEU A 316 -4.60 -17.62 20.54
CA LEU A 316 -4.14 -17.00 21.77
C LEU A 316 -4.21 -15.49 21.63
N ASP A 317 -4.30 -14.76 22.75
CA ASP A 317 -4.27 -13.31 22.78
C ASP A 317 -3.21 -12.76 23.76
N PHE A 318 -2.59 -11.63 23.39
CA PHE A 318 -1.61 -10.93 24.24
C PHE A 318 -2.06 -9.49 24.40
N LEU A 319 -2.50 -9.16 25.61
CA LEU A 319 -3.23 -7.95 25.95
C LEU A 319 -2.39 -7.03 26.84
N TYR A 320 -2.33 -5.75 26.49
CA TYR A 320 -1.70 -4.71 27.30
C TYR A 320 -2.67 -3.56 27.45
N PHE A 321 -3.10 -3.30 28.68
CA PHE A 321 -4.13 -2.31 28.98
C PHE A 321 -3.71 -1.35 30.09
N GLY A 322 -4.41 -0.22 30.14
CA GLY A 322 -4.29 0.75 31.21
C GLY A 322 -4.90 0.25 32.51
N ILE A 323 -4.80 1.10 33.55
CA ILE A 323 -5.27 0.81 34.91
C ILE A 323 -6.44 1.70 35.34
N ASP A 324 -6.79 2.70 34.55
CA ASP A 324 -7.93 3.57 34.83
C ASP A 324 -9.27 2.89 34.53
N ASP A 325 -10.37 3.51 34.96
CA ASP A 325 -11.70 2.93 34.83
C ASP A 325 -12.17 2.82 33.36
N ASN A 326 -11.68 3.68 32.48
CA ASN A 326 -11.95 3.58 31.06
C ASN A 326 -11.23 2.37 30.46
N SER A 327 -9.97 2.17 30.79
CA SER A 327 -9.18 1.02 30.33
C SER A 327 -9.78 -0.32 30.78
N LYS A 328 -10.37 -0.38 31.97
CA LYS A 328 -11.09 -1.59 32.43
C LYS A 328 -12.30 -1.92 31.56
N LYS A 329 -13.09 -0.89 31.18
CA LYS A 329 -14.23 -1.07 30.27
C LYS A 329 -13.76 -1.48 28.88
N LEU A 330 -12.71 -0.88 28.37
CA LEU A 330 -12.10 -1.27 27.09
C LEU A 330 -11.65 -2.74 27.11
N LEU A 331 -10.99 -3.16 28.20
CA LEU A 331 -10.54 -4.55 28.38
C LEU A 331 -11.73 -5.54 28.39
N ASP A 332 -12.78 -5.24 29.13
CA ASP A 332 -13.97 -6.09 29.22
C ASP A 332 -14.64 -6.28 27.85
N GLU A 333 -14.86 -5.18 27.11
CA GLU A 333 -15.43 -5.24 25.77
C GLU A 333 -14.49 -5.92 24.75
N THR A 334 -13.17 -5.74 24.88
CA THR A 334 -12.15 -6.42 24.09
C THR A 334 -12.25 -7.94 24.25
N VAL A 335 -12.27 -8.42 25.49
CA VAL A 335 -12.35 -9.85 25.79
C VAL A 335 -13.67 -10.44 25.31
N LYS A 336 -14.79 -9.70 25.42
CA LYS A 336 -16.08 -10.11 24.83
C LYS A 336 -15.99 -10.25 23.30
N GLY A 337 -15.33 -9.33 22.62
CA GLY A 337 -15.14 -9.40 21.18
C GLY A 337 -14.31 -10.61 20.74
N ILE A 338 -13.20 -10.87 21.41
CA ILE A 338 -12.34 -12.06 21.17
C ILE A 338 -13.14 -13.35 21.42
N SER A 339 -13.83 -13.41 22.57
CA SER A 339 -14.67 -14.55 22.96
C SER A 339 -15.78 -14.81 21.93
N TYR A 340 -16.52 -13.77 21.56
CA TYR A 340 -17.57 -13.87 20.55
C TYR A 340 -17.05 -14.48 19.25
N TYR A 341 -15.93 -13.97 18.75
CA TYR A 341 -15.42 -14.41 17.46
C TYR A 341 -14.89 -15.86 17.51
N ALA A 342 -14.01 -16.16 18.47
CA ALA A 342 -13.42 -17.48 18.60
C ALA A 342 -14.47 -18.58 18.88
N ASN A 343 -15.39 -18.32 19.80
CA ASN A 343 -16.43 -19.28 20.18
C ASN A 343 -17.45 -19.53 19.05
N THR A 344 -17.86 -18.46 18.33
CA THR A 344 -18.82 -18.57 17.22
C THR A 344 -18.18 -19.27 16.00
N PHE A 345 -16.91 -18.96 15.70
CA PHE A 345 -16.15 -19.66 14.66
C PHE A 345 -15.93 -21.14 15.03
N GLY A 346 -15.79 -21.45 16.31
CA GLY A 346 -15.53 -22.79 16.82
C GLY A 346 -14.03 -23.12 16.82
N VAL A 347 -13.20 -22.18 17.30
CA VAL A 347 -11.77 -22.36 17.51
C VAL A 347 -11.42 -22.14 18.97
N ALA A 348 -10.57 -23.02 19.56
CA ALA A 348 -10.19 -22.92 20.96
C ALA A 348 -9.33 -21.68 21.24
N ASN A 349 -9.71 -20.87 22.23
CA ASN A 349 -8.80 -19.87 22.80
C ASN A 349 -8.14 -20.43 24.06
N ILE A 350 -6.84 -20.78 23.96
CA ILE A 350 -6.15 -21.61 24.96
C ILE A 350 -5.18 -20.85 25.84
N GLY A 351 -5.03 -19.54 25.67
CA GLY A 351 -4.04 -18.85 26.49
C GLY A 351 -3.78 -17.42 26.09
N GLY A 352 -2.53 -16.98 26.42
CA GLY A 352 -2.07 -15.64 26.19
C GLY A 352 -1.68 -14.93 27.47
N SER A 353 -1.54 -13.62 27.42
CA SER A 353 -1.07 -12.81 28.55
C SER A 353 -1.89 -11.53 28.71
N LEU A 354 -1.95 -11.02 29.93
CA LEU A 354 -2.49 -9.71 30.24
C LEU A 354 -1.49 -8.92 31.09
N TYR A 355 -1.12 -7.73 30.61
CA TYR A 355 -0.27 -6.79 31.30
C TYR A 355 -1.02 -5.48 31.56
N LEU A 356 -0.95 -4.96 32.77
CA LEU A 356 -1.57 -3.70 33.15
C LEU A 356 -0.52 -2.65 33.52
N SER A 357 -0.62 -1.46 32.90
CA SER A 357 0.21 -0.30 33.22
C SER A 357 -0.49 0.98 32.79
N SER A 358 -0.28 2.07 33.55
CA SER A 358 -0.76 3.41 33.17
C SER A 358 -0.24 3.89 31.81
N ASN A 359 0.81 3.27 31.28
CA ASN A 359 1.36 3.59 29.96
C ASN A 359 0.43 3.24 28.80
N TYR A 360 -0.52 2.33 29.03
CA TYR A 360 -1.49 1.88 28.02
C TYR A 360 -2.90 2.46 28.21
N ASN A 361 -3.11 3.45 29.11
CA ASN A 361 -4.43 4.02 29.39
C ASN A 361 -5.16 4.54 28.13
N LYS A 362 -4.42 5.05 27.15
CA LYS A 362 -4.97 5.58 25.88
C LYS A 362 -4.45 4.86 24.63
N ASN A 363 -3.70 3.77 24.83
CA ASN A 363 -3.13 2.96 23.75
C ASN A 363 -3.10 1.48 24.18
N PRO A 364 -4.26 0.81 24.25
CA PRO A 364 -4.29 -0.62 24.51
C PRO A 364 -3.64 -1.37 23.36
N LEU A 365 -2.98 -2.49 23.68
CA LEU A 365 -2.43 -3.38 22.66
C LEU A 365 -3.20 -4.69 22.69
N VAL A 366 -3.60 -5.12 21.51
CA VAL A 366 -4.30 -6.39 21.29
C VAL A 366 -3.59 -7.13 20.17
N ASN A 367 -2.92 -8.22 20.54
CA ASN A 367 -2.24 -9.08 19.59
C ASN A 367 -2.93 -10.44 19.58
N ALA A 368 -3.38 -10.88 18.41
CA ALA A 368 -3.96 -12.20 18.19
C ALA A 368 -2.91 -13.13 17.57
N PHE A 369 -2.86 -14.37 18.03
CA PHE A 369 -2.02 -15.41 17.45
C PHE A 369 -2.88 -16.61 17.12
N GLY A 370 -2.73 -17.15 15.91
CA GLY A 370 -3.49 -18.31 15.42
C GLY A 370 -2.60 -19.45 14.95
N VAL A 371 -3.09 -20.66 15.14
CA VAL A 371 -2.50 -21.89 14.65
C VAL A 371 -3.51 -22.64 13.80
N GLY A 372 -3.10 -23.02 12.59
CA GLY A 372 -3.86 -23.89 11.71
C GLY A 372 -3.13 -25.21 11.46
N LEU A 373 -3.88 -26.23 11.11
CA LEU A 373 -3.39 -27.59 10.79
C LEU A 373 -3.78 -27.96 9.36
N MET A 374 -2.85 -28.51 8.61
CA MET A 374 -3.10 -29.08 7.27
C MET A 374 -2.09 -30.15 6.90
N LYS A 375 -2.33 -30.90 5.83
CA LYS A 375 -1.33 -31.74 5.20
C LYS A 375 -0.39 -30.90 4.31
N LYS A 376 0.84 -31.38 4.13
CA LYS A 376 1.84 -30.66 3.31
C LYS A 376 1.44 -30.47 1.84
N ASP A 377 0.65 -31.38 1.29
CA ASP A 377 0.17 -31.35 -0.10
C ASP A 377 -1.11 -30.48 -0.28
N GLU A 378 -1.63 -29.92 0.81
CA GLU A 378 -2.80 -29.04 0.82
C GLU A 378 -2.44 -27.56 0.84
N ILE A 379 -1.14 -27.20 0.84
CA ILE A 379 -0.69 -25.79 0.91
C ILE A 379 -1.14 -25.01 -0.32
N ILE A 380 -1.88 -23.94 -0.10
CA ILE A 380 -2.24 -22.93 -1.09
C ILE A 380 -1.28 -21.74 -0.94
N TYR A 381 -0.75 -21.24 -2.04
CA TYR A 381 0.12 -20.06 -2.05
C TYR A 381 -0.62 -18.81 -2.53
N GLY A 382 -0.24 -17.65 -2.01
CA GLY A 382 -0.82 -16.36 -2.41
C GLY A 382 -0.17 -15.79 -3.68
N ASN A 383 0.04 -16.60 -4.73
CA ASN A 383 0.66 -16.15 -5.97
C ASN A 383 -0.04 -16.69 -7.22
N ILE A 384 -0.38 -15.81 -8.17
CA ILE A 384 -0.89 -16.23 -9.48
C ILE A 384 0.16 -17.06 -10.24
N THR A 385 -0.30 -18.01 -11.06
CA THR A 385 0.55 -18.96 -11.75
C THR A 385 0.54 -18.80 -13.28
N ASP A 386 -0.57 -18.27 -13.84
CA ASP A 386 -0.72 -18.12 -15.29
C ASP A 386 -1.59 -16.89 -15.64
N GLN A 387 -1.69 -16.60 -16.96
CA GLN A 387 -2.65 -15.65 -17.51
C GLN A 387 -4.03 -16.28 -17.66
N ASN A 388 -5.04 -15.44 -17.81
CA ASN A 388 -6.43 -15.85 -18.04
C ASN A 388 -7.08 -16.59 -16.86
N GLN A 389 -6.44 -16.67 -15.70
CA GLN A 389 -7.06 -17.13 -14.48
C GLN A 389 -8.08 -16.09 -13.99
N LEU A 390 -9.17 -16.57 -13.40
CA LEU A 390 -10.25 -15.72 -12.88
C LEU A 390 -9.95 -15.35 -11.42
N LEU A 391 -10.20 -14.08 -11.08
CA LEU A 391 -10.23 -13.61 -9.69
C LEU A 391 -11.68 -13.62 -9.22
N VAL A 392 -11.97 -14.47 -8.24
CA VAL A 392 -13.30 -14.61 -7.65
C VAL A 392 -13.28 -14.05 -6.25
N LEU A 393 -14.09 -13.01 -6.02
CA LEU A 393 -14.37 -12.47 -4.69
C LEU A 393 -15.49 -13.28 -4.06
N VAL A 394 -15.34 -13.69 -2.80
CA VAL A 394 -16.32 -14.49 -2.06
C VAL A 394 -16.47 -13.99 -0.63
N GLY A 395 -17.66 -14.09 -0.07
CA GLY A 395 -18.00 -13.77 1.31
C GLY A 395 -18.96 -12.59 1.46
N ALA A 396 -18.73 -11.73 2.44
CA ALA A 396 -19.58 -10.58 2.71
C ALA A 396 -19.64 -9.60 1.53
N ARG A 397 -20.76 -8.91 1.38
CA ARG A 397 -20.85 -7.76 0.45
C ARG A 397 -19.95 -6.63 0.92
N THR A 398 -19.28 -5.98 -0.01
CA THR A 398 -18.43 -4.82 0.25
C THR A 398 -19.27 -3.65 0.80
N GLY A 399 -18.85 -3.07 1.91
CA GLY A 399 -19.48 -1.93 2.57
C GLY A 399 -18.50 -0.79 2.80
N ASN A 400 -19.00 0.31 3.41
CA ASN A 400 -18.15 1.45 3.79
C ASN A 400 -17.34 1.19 5.08
N ASP A 401 -17.62 0.10 5.77
CA ASP A 401 -16.90 -0.33 6.97
C ASP A 401 -15.42 -0.61 6.62
N GLY A 402 -14.49 -0.08 7.41
CA GLY A 402 -13.06 -0.23 7.21
C GLY A 402 -12.44 0.57 6.06
N VAL A 403 -13.17 1.49 5.41
CA VAL A 403 -12.58 2.38 4.40
C VAL A 403 -11.56 3.31 5.06
N GLY A 404 -10.28 3.21 4.65
CA GLY A 404 -9.18 4.00 5.21
C GLY A 404 -8.65 3.49 6.55
N GLY A 405 -8.90 2.24 6.92
CA GLY A 405 -8.41 1.61 8.15
C GLY A 405 -6.88 1.55 8.21
N ALA A 406 -6.22 1.15 7.13
CA ALA A 406 -4.76 1.14 7.03
C ALA A 406 -4.14 2.53 7.16
N SER A 407 -4.73 3.54 6.53
CA SER A 407 -4.30 4.94 6.67
C SER A 407 -4.52 5.47 8.09
N MET A 408 -5.61 5.08 8.77
CA MET A 408 -5.87 5.40 10.18
C MET A 408 -4.81 4.77 11.08
N SER A 409 -4.51 3.50 10.90
CA SER A 409 -3.52 2.74 11.67
C SER A 409 -2.08 3.18 11.42
N SER A 410 -1.85 4.03 10.42
CA SER A 410 -0.55 4.62 10.07
C SER A 410 -0.33 6.03 10.64
N LYS A 411 -1.17 6.45 11.60
CA LYS A 411 -1.10 7.78 12.25
C LYS A 411 -1.24 7.66 13.75
N ALA A 412 -0.50 8.50 14.49
CA ALA A 412 -0.71 8.66 15.92
C ALA A 412 -2.00 9.44 16.20
N PHE A 413 -2.69 9.12 17.29
CA PHE A 413 -3.83 9.90 17.77
C PHE A 413 -3.36 11.13 18.54
N ASP A 414 -4.04 12.25 18.39
CA ASP A 414 -3.86 13.41 19.26
C ASP A 414 -4.89 13.39 20.40
N ASN A 415 -4.75 14.33 21.38
CA ASN A 415 -5.65 14.40 22.50
C ASN A 415 -7.07 14.87 22.15
N ASN A 416 -7.28 15.40 20.94
CA ASN A 416 -8.52 15.94 20.42
C ASN A 416 -9.11 15.06 19.31
N THR A 417 -8.53 13.89 19.04
CA THR A 417 -9.03 12.96 18.03
C THR A 417 -10.46 12.55 18.38
N ASP A 418 -11.39 12.82 17.46
CA ASP A 418 -12.80 12.41 17.62
C ASP A 418 -12.91 10.91 17.27
N LEU A 419 -13.11 10.10 18.30
CA LEU A 419 -13.24 8.64 18.15
C LEU A 419 -14.55 8.25 17.46
N GLU A 420 -15.64 9.03 17.61
CA GLU A 420 -16.92 8.75 16.94
C GLU A 420 -16.77 8.92 15.42
N ASP A 421 -16.01 9.92 14.98
CA ASP A 421 -15.69 10.09 13.55
C ASP A 421 -14.83 8.96 12.98
N LEU A 422 -14.02 8.31 13.80
CA LEU A 422 -13.17 7.17 13.40
C LEU A 422 -13.93 5.85 13.40
N GLU A 423 -15.05 5.73 14.10
CA GLU A 423 -15.80 4.47 14.21
C GLU A 423 -16.27 3.92 12.85
N LYS A 424 -16.52 4.78 11.88
CA LYS A 424 -16.83 4.40 10.49
C LYS A 424 -15.69 3.65 9.78
N ASN A 425 -14.44 3.86 10.23
CA ASN A 425 -13.25 3.19 9.70
C ASN A 425 -12.99 1.83 10.36
N ILE A 426 -13.82 1.44 11.33
CA ILE A 426 -13.68 0.16 12.03
C ILE A 426 -14.46 -0.91 11.29
N GLN A 427 -13.81 -2.03 11.08
CA GLN A 427 -14.39 -3.22 10.50
C GLN A 427 -15.37 -3.86 11.51
N LYS A 428 -16.41 -4.52 11.00
CA LYS A 428 -17.38 -5.28 11.80
C LYS A 428 -17.27 -6.76 11.46
N GLY A 429 -16.95 -7.59 12.42
CA GLY A 429 -16.73 -9.03 12.22
C GLY A 429 -18.01 -9.86 12.31
N ASP A 430 -18.15 -10.84 11.44
CA ASP A 430 -19.17 -11.90 11.42
C ASP A 430 -18.50 -13.29 11.43
N ALA A 431 -18.27 -13.80 12.62
CA ALA A 431 -17.58 -15.08 12.83
C ALA A 431 -18.32 -16.29 12.23
N PHE A 432 -19.67 -16.22 12.12
CA PHE A 432 -20.44 -17.28 11.49
C PHE A 432 -20.18 -17.33 9.99
N LEU A 433 -20.19 -16.18 9.33
CA LEU A 433 -19.85 -16.09 7.90
C LEU A 433 -18.42 -16.56 7.62
N GLU A 434 -17.47 -16.20 8.50
CA GLU A 434 -16.09 -16.68 8.37
C GLU A 434 -15.98 -18.21 8.54
N LYS A 435 -16.80 -18.80 9.41
CA LYS A 435 -16.86 -20.25 9.52
C LYS A 435 -17.34 -20.91 8.22
N LEU A 436 -18.35 -20.34 7.55
CA LEU A 436 -18.81 -20.84 6.25
C LEU A 436 -17.71 -20.70 5.16
N LEU A 437 -17.00 -19.57 5.16
CA LEU A 437 -15.84 -19.40 4.29
C LEU A 437 -14.79 -20.48 4.51
N CYS A 438 -14.42 -20.75 5.76
CA CYS A 438 -13.46 -21.79 6.11
C CYS A 438 -13.87 -23.16 5.54
N GLU A 439 -15.10 -23.60 5.79
CA GLU A 439 -15.57 -24.91 5.32
C GLU A 439 -15.61 -25.00 3.79
N SER A 440 -16.02 -23.93 3.12
CA SER A 440 -16.04 -23.88 1.65
C SER A 440 -14.62 -23.92 1.05
N PHE A 441 -13.65 -23.22 1.67
CA PHE A 441 -12.24 -23.23 1.24
C PHE A 441 -11.60 -24.62 1.40
N LEU A 442 -11.83 -25.28 2.53
CA LEU A 442 -11.32 -26.63 2.76
C LEU A 442 -11.92 -27.63 1.75
N GLU A 443 -13.22 -27.50 1.43
CA GLU A 443 -13.86 -28.33 0.40
C GLU A 443 -13.26 -28.05 -1.00
N LEU A 444 -13.10 -26.79 -1.39
CA LEU A 444 -12.47 -26.42 -2.67
C LEU A 444 -11.03 -26.90 -2.76
N ASN A 445 -10.28 -26.83 -1.66
CA ASN A 445 -8.91 -27.30 -1.61
C ASN A 445 -8.82 -28.82 -1.72
N ASN A 446 -9.73 -29.57 -1.15
CA ASN A 446 -9.85 -31.03 -1.35
C ASN A 446 -10.03 -31.40 -2.83
N TYR A 447 -10.74 -30.57 -3.59
CA TYR A 447 -10.91 -30.74 -5.05
C TYR A 447 -9.75 -30.15 -5.85
N LYS A 448 -8.74 -29.50 -5.22
CA LYS A 448 -7.62 -28.80 -5.87
C LYS A 448 -8.07 -27.76 -6.90
N LEU A 449 -9.08 -26.97 -6.55
CA LEU A 449 -9.68 -25.96 -7.44
C LEU A 449 -9.12 -24.56 -7.24
N ILE A 450 -8.39 -24.31 -6.15
CA ILE A 450 -7.81 -23.00 -5.82
C ILE A 450 -6.35 -22.98 -6.29
N GLU A 451 -6.02 -22.08 -7.18
CA GLU A 451 -4.64 -21.86 -7.67
C GLU A 451 -3.87 -20.91 -6.74
N ALA A 452 -4.55 -19.90 -6.21
CA ALA A 452 -4.03 -18.96 -5.24
C ALA A 452 -5.16 -18.34 -4.43
N SER A 453 -4.85 -17.84 -3.23
CA SER A 453 -5.81 -17.12 -2.40
C SER A 453 -5.17 -16.03 -1.56
N GLN A 454 -5.96 -15.01 -1.24
CA GLN A 454 -5.62 -13.90 -0.37
C GLN A 454 -6.85 -13.48 0.42
N ASP A 455 -6.70 -13.13 1.69
CA ASP A 455 -7.76 -12.46 2.44
C ASP A 455 -7.88 -10.99 2.05
N LEU A 456 -8.98 -10.36 2.39
CA LEU A 456 -9.16 -8.92 2.23
C LEU A 456 -9.03 -8.23 3.60
N GLY A 457 -7.80 -7.98 3.98
CA GLY A 457 -7.43 -7.16 5.13
C GLY A 457 -7.22 -5.70 4.74
N ALA A 458 -6.11 -5.13 5.20
CA ALA A 458 -5.71 -3.74 4.93
C ALA A 458 -5.68 -3.43 3.43
N GLY A 459 -6.33 -2.31 3.03
CA GLY A 459 -6.41 -1.89 1.64
C GLY A 459 -7.30 -2.75 0.73
N GLY A 460 -8.05 -3.68 1.28
CA GLY A 460 -9.13 -4.43 0.63
C GLY A 460 -8.72 -5.15 -0.67
N ILE A 461 -9.59 -5.05 -1.69
CA ILE A 461 -9.38 -5.67 -3.02
C ILE A 461 -8.11 -5.17 -3.69
N ALA A 462 -7.78 -3.88 -3.53
CA ALA A 462 -6.61 -3.28 -4.14
C ALA A 462 -5.32 -3.96 -3.65
N CYS A 463 -5.13 -4.07 -2.34
CA CYS A 463 -3.97 -4.72 -1.75
C CYS A 463 -3.94 -6.22 -2.05
N ALA A 464 -5.04 -6.95 -1.79
CA ALA A 464 -5.13 -8.39 -1.99
C ALA A 464 -4.79 -8.80 -3.43
N SER A 465 -5.38 -8.14 -4.43
CA SER A 465 -5.11 -8.45 -5.84
C SER A 465 -3.70 -8.04 -6.28
N MET A 466 -3.16 -6.96 -5.73
CA MET A 466 -1.79 -6.53 -5.99
C MET A 466 -0.77 -7.55 -5.47
N GLU A 467 -0.95 -8.02 -4.23
CA GLU A 467 -0.05 -9.01 -3.61
C GLU A 467 -0.03 -10.34 -4.36
N LEU A 468 -1.19 -10.87 -4.76
CA LEU A 468 -1.30 -12.09 -5.57
C LEU A 468 -0.48 -11.99 -6.86
N VAL A 469 -0.58 -10.87 -7.57
CA VAL A 469 0.14 -10.64 -8.81
C VAL A 469 1.63 -10.45 -8.56
N GLU A 470 2.01 -9.62 -7.58
CA GLU A 470 3.41 -9.29 -7.30
C GLU A 470 4.21 -10.52 -6.81
N ARG A 471 3.60 -11.36 -5.95
CA ARG A 471 4.21 -12.64 -5.54
C ARG A 471 4.42 -13.57 -6.76
N GLY A 472 3.42 -13.66 -7.66
CA GLY A 472 3.56 -14.41 -8.91
C GLY A 472 4.68 -13.87 -9.81
N ARG A 473 4.78 -12.53 -9.96
CA ARG A 473 5.85 -11.86 -10.72
C ARG A 473 7.23 -12.21 -10.19
N ARG A 474 7.43 -12.13 -8.87
CA ARG A 474 8.72 -12.44 -8.22
C ARG A 474 9.07 -13.93 -8.34
N LYS A 475 8.12 -14.82 -8.06
CA LYS A 475 8.34 -16.27 -8.02
C LYS A 475 8.67 -16.85 -9.39
N PHE A 476 7.97 -16.42 -10.44
CA PHE A 476 8.09 -16.97 -11.79
C PHE A 476 8.90 -16.09 -12.75
N ASN A 477 9.32 -14.89 -12.32
CA ASN A 477 9.98 -13.87 -13.15
C ASN A 477 9.20 -13.60 -14.46
N LYS A 478 7.87 -13.49 -14.35
CA LYS A 478 6.95 -13.23 -15.46
C LYS A 478 6.29 -11.86 -15.31
N ASN A 479 5.96 -11.23 -16.43
CA ASN A 479 5.33 -9.90 -16.44
C ASN A 479 3.81 -9.98 -16.24
N PHE A 480 3.37 -10.62 -15.15
CA PHE A 480 1.97 -10.71 -14.81
C PHE A 480 1.33 -9.34 -14.59
N GLY A 481 0.06 -9.23 -14.92
CA GLY A 481 -0.82 -8.11 -14.66
C GLY A 481 -2.22 -8.57 -14.33
N VAL A 482 -3.11 -7.64 -14.01
CA VAL A 482 -4.51 -7.93 -13.69
C VAL A 482 -5.44 -6.85 -14.24
N ASN A 483 -6.60 -7.29 -14.71
CA ASN A 483 -7.74 -6.43 -15.03
C ASN A 483 -8.86 -6.71 -14.03
N LEU A 484 -9.30 -5.70 -13.31
CA LEU A 484 -10.41 -5.75 -12.37
C LEU A 484 -11.63 -5.01 -12.95
N HIS A 485 -12.82 -5.48 -12.62
CA HIS A 485 -14.11 -4.94 -13.02
C HIS A 485 -14.94 -4.63 -11.79
N ILE A 486 -14.92 -3.38 -11.32
CA ILE A 486 -15.54 -3.01 -10.05
C ILE A 486 -17.07 -3.06 -10.07
N GLU A 487 -17.68 -2.98 -11.25
CA GLU A 487 -19.12 -3.20 -11.43
C GLU A 487 -19.58 -4.60 -11.02
N ASN A 488 -18.67 -5.56 -10.97
CA ASN A 488 -18.96 -6.95 -10.58
C ASN A 488 -18.78 -7.18 -9.07
N VAL A 489 -18.26 -6.22 -8.33
CA VAL A 489 -18.07 -6.36 -6.87
C VAL A 489 -19.43 -6.26 -6.16
N PRO A 490 -19.86 -7.28 -5.40
CA PRO A 490 -21.07 -7.20 -4.60
C PRO A 490 -20.94 -6.13 -3.52
N ILE A 491 -21.87 -5.17 -3.47
CA ILE A 491 -21.86 -4.06 -2.53
C ILE A 491 -23.11 -4.08 -1.63
N LYS A 492 -22.95 -3.66 -0.33
CA LYS A 492 -24.05 -3.52 0.64
C LYS A 492 -24.90 -2.26 0.40
N CYS A 493 -24.26 -1.19 -0.08
CA CYS A 493 -24.86 0.14 -0.24
C CYS A 493 -24.17 0.89 -1.39
N ARG A 494 -24.69 2.05 -1.74
CA ARG A 494 -24.01 2.91 -2.73
C ARG A 494 -22.66 3.37 -2.16
N MET A 495 -21.59 3.12 -2.91
CA MET A 495 -20.22 3.46 -2.55
C MET A 495 -19.55 4.32 -3.63
N ILE A 496 -18.53 5.06 -3.24
CA ILE A 496 -17.59 5.70 -4.18
C ILE A 496 -16.73 4.60 -4.81
N ASP A 497 -16.42 4.70 -6.10
CA ASP A 497 -15.72 3.66 -6.86
C ASP A 497 -14.35 3.28 -6.25
N SER A 498 -13.59 4.26 -5.75
CA SER A 498 -12.34 4.00 -5.04
C SER A 498 -12.53 3.23 -3.74
N ASP A 499 -13.62 3.52 -3.01
CA ASP A 499 -13.91 2.89 -1.73
C ASP A 499 -14.27 1.42 -1.87
N ILE A 500 -14.85 1.01 -3.01
CA ILE A 500 -15.08 -0.40 -3.34
C ILE A 500 -13.78 -1.18 -3.32
N LEU A 501 -12.67 -0.59 -3.82
CA LEU A 501 -11.38 -1.27 -3.89
C LEU A 501 -10.61 -1.29 -2.57
N ILE A 502 -10.71 -0.21 -1.75
CA ILE A 502 -9.94 -0.07 -0.51
C ILE A 502 -10.75 -0.37 0.76
N SER A 503 -12.02 -0.73 0.64
CA SER A 503 -12.82 -1.17 1.79
C SER A 503 -12.19 -2.39 2.44
N GLU A 504 -12.06 -2.36 3.75
CA GLU A 504 -11.56 -3.46 4.58
C GLU A 504 -12.72 -4.23 5.27
N ALA A 505 -13.94 -4.14 4.69
CA ALA A 505 -15.08 -4.93 5.18
C ALA A 505 -14.67 -6.40 5.29
N GLN A 506 -14.95 -6.99 6.44
CA GLN A 506 -14.45 -8.30 6.85
C GLN A 506 -15.14 -9.46 6.16
N GLU A 507 -14.68 -10.67 6.43
CA GLU A 507 -15.19 -11.95 5.91
C GLU A 507 -15.30 -11.97 4.39
N ARG A 508 -14.25 -11.46 3.72
CA ARG A 508 -14.11 -11.52 2.26
C ARG A 508 -12.76 -12.13 1.90
N MET A 509 -12.76 -12.95 0.86
CA MET A 509 -11.55 -13.57 0.35
C MET A 509 -11.50 -13.47 -1.18
N LEU A 510 -10.29 -13.39 -1.72
CA LEU A 510 -10.03 -13.37 -3.15
C LEU A 510 -9.33 -14.67 -3.53
N ILE A 511 -9.97 -15.48 -4.37
CA ILE A 511 -9.34 -16.69 -4.91
C ILE A 511 -9.04 -16.54 -6.39
N VAL A 512 -7.99 -17.22 -6.81
CA VAL A 512 -7.61 -17.36 -8.22
C VAL A 512 -7.88 -18.78 -8.65
N ILE A 513 -8.61 -18.93 -9.75
CA ILE A 513 -9.00 -20.24 -10.28
C ILE A 513 -8.76 -20.32 -11.79
N ASN A 514 -8.60 -21.52 -12.31
CA ASN A 514 -8.64 -21.74 -13.73
C ASN A 514 -10.07 -21.62 -14.25
N LYS A 515 -10.26 -21.02 -15.43
CA LYS A 515 -11.57 -20.68 -15.99
C LYS A 515 -12.52 -21.88 -16.10
N GLU A 516 -12.01 -23.06 -16.42
CA GLU A 516 -12.79 -24.31 -16.53
C GLU A 516 -13.42 -24.77 -15.20
N ASN A 517 -12.87 -24.33 -14.07
CA ASN A 517 -13.30 -24.75 -12.73
C ASN A 517 -14.45 -23.91 -12.17
N ILE A 518 -14.82 -22.80 -12.84
CA ILE A 518 -15.78 -21.82 -12.27
C ILE A 518 -17.11 -22.45 -11.83
N LYS A 519 -17.70 -23.33 -12.64
CA LYS A 519 -18.98 -23.96 -12.31
C LYS A 519 -18.93 -24.78 -11.01
N LYS A 520 -17.82 -25.51 -10.81
CA LYS A 520 -17.64 -26.33 -9.62
C LYS A 520 -17.39 -25.47 -8.37
N VAL A 521 -16.66 -24.36 -8.55
CA VAL A 521 -16.44 -23.36 -7.48
C VAL A 521 -17.76 -22.71 -7.08
N GLU A 522 -18.59 -22.28 -8.04
CA GLU A 522 -19.92 -21.72 -7.80
C GLU A 522 -20.85 -22.72 -7.07
N GLU A 523 -20.83 -24.02 -7.46
CA GLU A 523 -21.59 -25.07 -6.79
C GLU A 523 -21.22 -25.16 -5.29
N VAL A 524 -19.93 -25.12 -4.95
CA VAL A 524 -19.47 -25.17 -3.57
C VAL A 524 -19.90 -23.90 -2.82
N PHE A 525 -19.67 -22.71 -3.36
CA PHE A 525 -20.08 -21.48 -2.68
C PHE A 525 -21.58 -21.38 -2.47
N ASN A 526 -22.39 -21.79 -3.46
CA ASN A 526 -23.86 -21.86 -3.32
C ASN A 526 -24.30 -22.86 -2.25
N LYS A 527 -23.59 -23.99 -2.08
CA LYS A 527 -23.85 -24.97 -1.01
C LYS A 527 -23.75 -24.35 0.39
N TYR A 528 -22.79 -23.41 0.57
CA TYR A 528 -22.57 -22.71 1.83
C TYR A 528 -23.28 -21.35 1.91
N ASP A 529 -24.18 -21.03 0.97
CA ASP A 529 -24.92 -19.75 0.88
C ASP A 529 -23.97 -18.54 0.89
N LEU A 530 -22.83 -18.66 0.21
CA LEU A 530 -21.80 -17.61 0.12
C LEU A 530 -21.99 -16.79 -1.14
N GLU A 531 -22.11 -15.47 -0.99
CA GLU A 531 -22.09 -14.56 -2.13
C GLU A 531 -20.71 -14.55 -2.78
N HIS A 532 -20.67 -14.64 -4.11
CA HIS A 532 -19.43 -14.67 -4.86
C HIS A 532 -19.58 -14.03 -6.23
N SER A 533 -18.47 -13.54 -6.79
CA SER A 533 -18.46 -12.91 -8.11
C SER A 533 -17.09 -12.95 -8.74
N VAL A 534 -17.03 -13.12 -10.06
CA VAL A 534 -15.80 -12.94 -10.85
C VAL A 534 -15.56 -11.46 -11.04
N ILE A 535 -14.60 -10.91 -10.31
CA ILE A 535 -14.27 -9.48 -10.35
C ILE A 535 -13.07 -9.14 -11.22
N GLY A 536 -12.35 -10.13 -11.74
CA GLY A 536 -11.16 -9.84 -12.53
C GLY A 536 -10.55 -11.04 -13.22
N LYS A 537 -9.46 -10.76 -13.93
CA LYS A 537 -8.72 -11.74 -14.72
C LYS A 537 -7.24 -11.39 -14.80
N THR A 538 -6.37 -12.39 -14.69
CA THR A 538 -4.92 -12.26 -14.87
C THR A 538 -4.52 -12.13 -16.34
N ASN A 539 -3.40 -11.47 -16.61
CA ASN A 539 -2.83 -11.30 -17.95
C ASN A 539 -1.29 -11.13 -17.87
N PHE A 540 -0.62 -10.89 -19.01
CA PHE A 540 0.82 -10.63 -19.09
C PHE A 540 1.17 -9.17 -19.45
N SER A 541 0.32 -8.19 -19.09
CA SER A 541 0.56 -6.78 -19.44
C SER A 541 1.57 -6.09 -18.51
N GLY A 542 1.86 -6.66 -17.34
CA GLY A 542 2.65 -6.01 -16.29
C GLY A 542 1.97 -4.81 -15.64
N THR A 543 0.66 -4.64 -15.87
CA THR A 543 -0.12 -3.52 -15.37
C THR A 543 -1.28 -3.97 -14.50
N TYR A 544 -1.58 -3.16 -13.50
CA TYR A 544 -2.78 -3.21 -12.70
C TYR A 544 -3.83 -2.28 -13.32
N ARG A 545 -4.95 -2.81 -13.75
CA ARG A 545 -6.01 -2.04 -14.42
C ARG A 545 -7.34 -2.25 -13.73
N VAL A 546 -8.08 -1.16 -13.56
CA VAL A 546 -9.44 -1.18 -13.02
C VAL A 546 -10.40 -0.59 -14.03
N PHE A 547 -11.47 -1.32 -14.28
CA PHE A 547 -12.53 -0.93 -15.21
C PHE A 547 -13.87 -0.78 -14.50
N LYS A 548 -14.74 0.06 -15.04
CA LYS A 548 -16.17 0.12 -14.73
C LYS A 548 -16.96 0.28 -16.02
N ASN A 549 -17.88 -0.65 -16.30
CA ASN A 549 -18.68 -0.64 -17.54
C ASN A 549 -17.81 -0.47 -18.80
N LYS A 550 -16.72 -1.22 -18.90
CA LYS A 550 -15.72 -1.19 -19.98
C LYS A 550 -14.86 0.08 -20.04
N LYS A 551 -15.11 1.09 -19.19
CA LYS A 551 -14.31 2.29 -19.09
C LYS A 551 -13.13 2.03 -18.15
N LEU A 552 -11.92 2.40 -18.57
CA LEU A 552 -10.73 2.35 -17.72
C LEU A 552 -10.80 3.48 -16.68
N LEU A 553 -10.77 3.13 -15.38
CA LEU A 553 -10.74 4.10 -14.27
C LEU A 553 -9.34 4.31 -13.72
N TYR A 554 -8.53 3.24 -13.70
CA TYR A 554 -7.20 3.24 -13.09
C TYR A 554 -6.27 2.33 -13.88
N GLN A 555 -5.06 2.77 -14.08
CA GLN A 555 -3.98 1.95 -14.61
C GLN A 555 -2.65 2.35 -13.97
N GLU A 556 -1.91 1.36 -13.47
CA GLU A 556 -0.58 1.56 -12.94
C GLU A 556 0.33 0.39 -13.33
N HIS A 557 1.61 0.67 -13.48
CA HIS A 557 2.61 -0.38 -13.71
C HIS A 557 3.09 -0.95 -12.38
N PHE A 558 3.20 -2.28 -12.26
CA PHE A 558 3.62 -2.90 -10.99
C PHE A 558 4.94 -2.37 -10.45
N LYS A 559 5.86 -1.93 -11.29
CA LYS A 559 7.13 -1.29 -10.88
C LYS A 559 6.94 -0.02 -10.04
N ASN A 560 5.80 0.67 -10.17
CA ASN A 560 5.52 1.93 -9.51
C ASN A 560 4.88 1.76 -8.13
N PHE A 561 4.48 0.53 -7.77
CA PHE A 561 4.00 0.20 -6.42
C PHE A 561 5.15 0.00 -5.41
N GLU A 562 6.40 -0.05 -5.88
CA GLU A 562 7.54 -0.11 -4.97
C GLU A 562 7.65 1.20 -4.18
N THR A 563 7.28 1.15 -2.90
CA THR A 563 7.40 2.29 -2.00
C THR A 563 8.88 2.46 -1.61
N PRO A 564 9.46 3.66 -1.78
CA PRO A 564 10.82 3.94 -1.34
C PRO A 564 10.95 3.76 0.17
N GLU A 565 12.09 3.23 0.59
CA GLU A 565 12.42 3.13 2.01
C GLU A 565 12.60 4.53 2.62
N VAL A 566 11.97 4.78 3.77
CA VAL A 566 12.17 6.01 4.54
C VAL A 566 13.43 5.85 5.40
N LYS A 567 14.35 6.79 5.30
CA LYS A 567 15.54 6.84 6.15
C LYS A 567 15.31 7.81 7.30
N TYR A 568 15.43 7.31 8.51
CA TYR A 568 15.35 8.09 9.74
C TYR A 568 16.73 8.43 10.27
N THR A 569 16.85 9.57 10.95
CA THR A 569 18.04 9.88 11.77
C THR A 569 17.93 9.07 13.04
N GLU A 570 18.70 8.01 13.18
CA GLU A 570 18.68 7.13 14.34
C GLU A 570 19.18 7.85 15.57
N LYS A 571 18.30 8.04 16.54
CA LYS A 571 18.62 8.54 17.87
C LYS A 571 18.37 7.44 18.88
N GLN A 572 19.34 7.17 19.73
CA GLN A 572 19.14 6.26 20.85
C GLN A 572 18.12 6.88 21.80
N SER A 573 16.97 6.23 21.96
CA SER A 573 15.98 6.60 22.97
C SER A 573 16.03 5.57 24.10
N PHE A 574 16.08 6.06 25.33
CA PHE A 574 16.07 5.20 26.51
C PHE A 574 14.64 5.15 27.06
N THR A 575 13.91 4.10 26.77
CA THR A 575 12.67 3.79 27.48
C THR A 575 13.02 2.94 28.69
N THR A 576 13.03 3.56 29.87
CA THR A 576 13.25 2.85 31.13
C THR A 576 11.96 2.27 31.73
N GLU A 577 10.84 2.47 31.06
CA GLU A 577 9.53 2.05 31.55
C GLU A 577 9.32 0.55 31.33
N LYS A 578 8.85 -0.14 32.36
CA LYS A 578 8.51 -1.57 32.31
C LYS A 578 7.14 -1.77 31.68
N PHE A 579 6.95 -2.92 31.02
CA PHE A 579 5.70 -3.30 30.35
C PHE A 579 4.46 -3.33 31.26
N GLY A 580 4.62 -3.25 32.57
CA GLY A 580 3.55 -3.37 33.55
C GLY A 580 3.61 -4.69 34.32
N HIS A 581 2.58 -4.94 35.12
CA HIS A 581 2.46 -6.17 35.88
C HIS A 581 1.60 -7.17 35.17
N TYR A 582 2.11 -8.40 35.03
CA TYR A 582 1.31 -9.53 34.59
C TYR A 582 0.24 -9.82 35.63
N ILE A 583 -1.02 -9.98 35.19
CA ILE A 583 -2.14 -10.27 36.06
C ILE A 583 -2.91 -11.47 35.50
N ASN A 584 -3.23 -12.42 36.36
CA ASN A 584 -4.15 -13.48 36.04
C ASN A 584 -5.57 -13.07 36.48
N TYR A 585 -6.40 -12.70 35.49
CA TYR A 585 -7.84 -12.46 35.69
C TYR A 585 -8.61 -13.68 35.18
N THR A 586 -8.62 -14.75 35.94
CA THR A 586 -9.32 -15.98 35.57
C THR A 586 -10.79 -15.71 35.24
N GLU A 587 -11.48 -14.92 36.08
CA GLU A 587 -12.89 -14.56 35.88
C GLU A 587 -13.15 -13.83 34.54
N LEU A 588 -12.25 -12.98 34.08
CA LEU A 588 -12.42 -12.27 32.81
C LEU A 588 -12.34 -13.22 31.60
N PHE A 589 -11.48 -14.22 31.69
CA PHE A 589 -11.21 -15.18 30.61
C PHE A 589 -12.04 -16.47 30.67
N GLU A 590 -12.92 -16.65 31.68
CA GLU A 590 -13.84 -17.76 31.76
C GLU A 590 -14.84 -17.85 30.59
N GLN A 591 -15.01 -16.76 29.86
CA GLN A 591 -15.82 -16.72 28.63
C GLN A 591 -15.14 -17.31 27.39
N TYR A 592 -13.86 -17.67 27.47
CA TYR A 592 -13.14 -18.34 26.38
C TYR A 592 -13.36 -19.85 26.40
N ASP A 593 -13.83 -20.42 25.29
CA ASP A 593 -13.85 -21.89 25.15
C ASP A 593 -12.45 -22.36 24.75
N SER A 594 -11.73 -22.95 25.69
CA SER A 594 -10.40 -23.53 25.45
C SER A 594 -10.45 -25.01 25.08
N THR A 595 -11.62 -25.64 25.10
CA THR A 595 -11.78 -27.10 24.99
C THR A 595 -12.30 -27.56 23.64
N ILE A 596 -12.90 -26.68 22.86
CA ILE A 596 -13.45 -27.00 21.54
C ILE A 596 -12.37 -27.59 20.62
N GLY A 597 -12.73 -28.63 19.87
CA GLY A 597 -11.78 -29.37 19.03
C GLY A 597 -10.99 -30.45 19.77
N CYS A 598 -11.09 -30.54 21.11
CA CYS A 598 -10.48 -31.59 21.96
C CYS A 598 -8.96 -31.73 21.79
N ARG A 599 -8.25 -30.63 21.54
CA ARG A 599 -6.78 -30.64 21.35
C ARG A 599 -6.00 -30.04 22.50
N THR A 600 -6.66 -29.37 23.41
CA THR A 600 -6.01 -28.64 24.51
C THR A 600 -5.57 -29.61 25.60
N ILE A 601 -4.26 -29.72 25.82
CA ILE A 601 -3.67 -30.45 26.95
C ILE A 601 -3.52 -29.50 28.15
N PHE A 602 -3.10 -28.27 27.88
CA PHE A 602 -2.90 -27.27 28.92
C PHE A 602 -3.21 -25.86 28.39
N SER A 603 -3.99 -25.12 29.16
CA SER A 603 -4.51 -23.80 28.79
C SER A 603 -4.47 -22.82 29.95
N ARG A 604 -4.84 -21.57 29.69
CA ARG A 604 -5.03 -20.53 30.69
C ARG A 604 -6.05 -20.95 31.78
N LEU A 605 -7.07 -21.72 31.44
CA LEU A 605 -8.11 -22.16 32.37
C LEU A 605 -7.62 -23.21 33.38
N ASP A 606 -6.48 -23.85 33.11
CA ASP A 606 -5.87 -24.82 34.04
C ASP A 606 -5.08 -24.18 35.17
N LEU A 607 -4.98 -22.83 35.16
CA LEU A 607 -4.19 -22.10 36.15
C LEU A 607 -4.87 -21.99 37.51
N LYS A 608 -4.09 -22.22 38.55
CA LYS A 608 -4.44 -21.79 39.90
C LYS A 608 -4.08 -20.32 40.11
N ASN A 609 -4.86 -19.60 40.90
CA ASN A 609 -4.63 -18.20 41.23
C ASN A 609 -3.13 -17.95 41.57
N ASN A 610 -2.49 -17.02 40.83
CA ASN A 610 -1.10 -16.57 40.91
C ASN A 610 -0.04 -17.29 40.06
N ASP A 611 -0.34 -18.26 39.23
CA ASP A 611 0.67 -18.81 38.32
C ASP A 611 0.94 -17.87 37.15
N LYS A 612 2.19 -17.49 36.96
CA LYS A 612 2.69 -16.69 35.82
C LYS A 612 2.93 -17.63 34.64
N GLN A 613 1.86 -18.14 34.06
CA GLN A 613 1.99 -19.00 32.90
C GLN A 613 2.37 -18.22 31.66
N GLN A 614 3.34 -18.73 30.93
CA GLN A 614 3.79 -18.21 29.65
C GLN A 614 3.86 -19.32 28.58
N TYR A 615 2.93 -20.29 28.66
CA TYR A 615 2.82 -21.38 27.69
C TYR A 615 1.41 -21.97 27.63
N ALA A 616 1.15 -22.67 26.53
CA ALA A 616 0.01 -23.55 26.32
C ALA A 616 0.46 -24.81 25.57
N ILE A 617 -0.28 -25.90 25.68
CA ILE A 617 0.08 -27.19 25.05
C ILE A 617 -1.12 -27.76 24.29
N LEU A 618 -0.88 -28.18 23.06
CA LEU A 618 -1.83 -28.83 22.16
C LEU A 618 -1.40 -30.27 21.86
N ASP A 619 -2.38 -31.15 21.74
CA ASP A 619 -2.25 -32.47 21.11
C ASP A 619 -2.61 -32.41 19.63
N ILE A 620 -1.76 -32.95 18.78
CA ILE A 620 -1.98 -33.09 17.33
C ILE A 620 -1.94 -34.59 16.99
N PRO A 621 -3.03 -35.33 17.23
CA PRO A 621 -3.05 -36.78 17.05
C PRO A 621 -2.70 -37.23 15.63
N GLU A 622 -3.09 -36.43 14.61
CA GLU A 622 -2.80 -36.71 13.20
C GLU A 622 -1.31 -36.77 12.89
N ALA A 623 -0.53 -35.96 13.59
CA ALA A 623 0.93 -35.94 13.47
C ALA A 623 1.62 -36.81 14.54
N ASN A 624 0.87 -37.39 15.50
CA ASN A 624 1.39 -38.02 16.70
C ASN A 624 2.41 -37.12 17.43
N GLN A 625 1.99 -35.85 17.69
CA GLN A 625 2.87 -34.80 18.18
C GLN A 625 2.17 -33.91 19.19
N GLU A 626 2.88 -33.54 20.27
CA GLU A 626 2.48 -32.45 21.14
C GLU A 626 3.20 -31.16 20.76
N VAL A 627 2.46 -30.05 20.78
CA VAL A 627 2.94 -28.72 20.43
C VAL A 627 2.89 -27.82 21.65
N CYS A 628 4.02 -27.37 22.13
CA CYS A 628 4.14 -26.36 23.17
C CYS A 628 4.31 -24.98 22.56
N ILE A 629 3.44 -24.06 22.92
CA ILE A 629 3.45 -22.65 22.52
C ILE A 629 3.90 -21.84 23.72
N THR A 630 5.13 -21.30 23.69
CA THR A 630 5.64 -20.41 24.74
C THR A 630 5.62 -18.96 24.25
N PHE A 631 5.32 -18.03 25.16
CA PHE A 631 5.18 -16.62 24.81
C PHE A 631 5.74 -15.70 25.90
N SER A 632 6.43 -14.64 25.48
CA SER A 632 7.05 -13.63 26.38
C SER A 632 7.46 -12.39 25.57
N ASN A 633 7.97 -11.37 26.26
CA ASN A 633 8.64 -10.22 25.66
C ASN A 633 10.13 -10.49 25.36
N THR A 634 10.68 -11.62 25.78
CA THR A 634 12.07 -11.99 25.56
C THR A 634 12.22 -13.38 24.97
N PHE A 635 13.24 -13.57 24.12
CA PHE A 635 13.60 -14.87 23.57
C PHE A 635 13.95 -15.88 24.67
N ASP A 636 14.74 -15.43 25.66
CA ASP A 636 15.28 -16.32 26.70
C ASP A 636 14.19 -16.92 27.59
N ASP A 637 13.13 -16.18 27.90
CA ASP A 637 12.01 -16.68 28.67
C ASP A 637 11.19 -17.71 27.89
N CYS A 638 10.93 -17.47 26.61
CA CYS A 638 10.29 -18.45 25.72
C CYS A 638 11.11 -19.73 25.64
N TYR A 639 12.42 -19.60 25.37
CA TYR A 639 13.35 -20.73 25.20
C TYR A 639 13.49 -21.53 26.49
N LYS A 640 13.79 -20.90 27.63
CA LYS A 640 13.95 -21.56 28.93
C LYS A 640 12.68 -22.29 29.36
N THR A 641 11.51 -21.71 29.10
CA THR A 641 10.22 -22.31 29.42
C THR A 641 10.01 -23.57 28.60
N ALA A 642 10.23 -23.53 27.27
CA ALA A 642 10.11 -24.69 26.39
C ALA A 642 11.04 -25.85 26.82
N ILE A 643 12.33 -25.54 27.07
CA ILE A 643 13.31 -26.54 27.49
C ILE A 643 12.96 -27.14 28.86
N LYS A 644 12.51 -26.31 29.81
CA LYS A 644 12.08 -26.78 31.16
C LYS A 644 10.92 -27.78 31.07
N LEU A 645 10.04 -27.59 30.09
CA LEU A 645 8.89 -28.46 29.82
C LEU A 645 9.24 -29.67 28.94
N ASN A 646 10.52 -29.86 28.56
CA ASN A 646 11.02 -30.93 27.72
C ASN A 646 10.54 -30.88 26.25
N TYR A 647 10.30 -29.64 25.73
CA TYR A 647 9.97 -29.43 24.31
C TYR A 647 11.17 -28.82 23.58
N LYS A 648 11.35 -29.21 22.33
CA LYS A 648 12.40 -28.70 21.43
C LYS A 648 11.86 -27.51 20.60
N PRO A 649 12.38 -26.29 20.79
CA PRO A 649 12.02 -25.14 19.96
C PRO A 649 12.27 -25.37 18.47
N LYS A 650 11.36 -24.92 17.63
CA LYS A 650 11.40 -25.09 16.17
C LYS A 650 11.36 -23.78 15.40
N CYS A 651 10.57 -22.83 15.84
CA CYS A 651 10.46 -21.50 15.22
C CYS A 651 9.93 -20.46 16.21
N ILE A 652 10.04 -19.19 15.80
CA ILE A 652 9.54 -18.07 16.58
C ILE A 652 8.82 -17.08 15.68
N LEU A 653 7.79 -16.41 16.21
CA LEU A 653 7.11 -15.27 15.61
C LEU A 653 7.25 -14.06 16.54
N ASN A 654 7.12 -12.86 15.97
CA ASN A 654 7.16 -11.62 16.73
C ASN A 654 5.98 -10.71 16.39
N CYS A 655 5.48 -9.95 17.38
CA CYS A 655 4.59 -8.83 17.18
C CYS A 655 5.21 -7.60 17.85
N LEU A 656 5.64 -6.66 17.04
CA LEU A 656 6.45 -5.52 17.45
C LEU A 656 5.57 -4.29 17.60
N ASN A 657 5.22 -3.94 18.85
CA ASN A 657 4.38 -2.79 19.13
C ASN A 657 5.26 -1.63 19.61
N TYR A 658 5.33 -0.57 18.82
CA TYR A 658 6.21 0.58 19.05
C TYR A 658 5.50 1.90 18.78
N GLY A 659 6.08 2.99 19.26
CA GLY A 659 5.63 4.35 19.01
C GLY A 659 5.88 4.83 17.58
N VAL A 660 6.09 6.14 17.41
CA VAL A 660 6.35 6.71 16.07
C VAL A 660 7.78 6.42 15.59
N PRO A 661 7.98 6.15 14.29
CA PRO A 661 9.29 5.74 13.73
C PRO A 661 10.46 6.68 14.07
N ASP A 662 10.25 8.00 14.04
CA ASP A 662 11.29 8.99 14.34
C ASP A 662 11.91 8.81 15.74
N ASP A 663 11.14 8.29 16.69
CA ASP A 663 11.55 8.14 18.08
C ASP A 663 12.12 6.75 18.40
N ILE A 664 11.70 5.70 17.64
CA ILE A 664 11.87 4.30 18.06
C ILE A 664 12.69 3.42 17.11
N ILE A 665 13.00 3.89 15.90
CA ILE A 665 13.60 3.04 14.86
C ILE A 665 14.93 2.40 15.30
N TYR A 666 15.75 3.12 16.10
CA TYR A 666 16.97 2.61 16.66
C TYR A 666 16.72 1.42 17.61
N ASN A 667 15.77 1.55 18.54
CA ASN A 667 15.45 0.50 19.51
C ASN A 667 14.89 -0.75 18.82
N LEU A 668 13.99 -0.55 17.85
CA LEU A 668 13.43 -1.62 17.05
C LEU A 668 14.51 -2.38 16.28
N ARG A 669 15.46 -1.67 15.64
CA ARG A 669 16.61 -2.27 14.96
C ARG A 669 17.47 -3.08 15.93
N THR A 670 17.85 -2.50 17.05
CA THR A 670 18.68 -3.15 18.09
C THR A 670 18.01 -4.43 18.58
N PHE A 671 16.71 -4.35 18.90
CA PHE A 671 15.95 -5.53 19.34
C PHE A 671 15.97 -6.64 18.29
N MET A 672 15.72 -6.29 17.01
CA MET A 672 15.67 -7.28 15.92
C MET A 672 17.03 -7.89 15.61
N GLU A 673 18.13 -7.14 15.74
CA GLU A 673 19.49 -7.65 15.58
C GLU A 673 19.83 -8.63 16.70
N GLU A 674 19.49 -8.31 17.96
CA GLU A 674 19.69 -9.22 19.10
C GLU A 674 18.83 -10.49 18.98
N LEU A 675 17.55 -10.34 18.62
CA LEU A 675 16.67 -11.48 18.40
C LEU A 675 17.20 -12.37 17.29
N ASN A 676 17.59 -11.80 16.15
CA ASN A 676 18.12 -12.54 15.00
C ASN A 676 19.41 -13.31 15.35
N LYS A 677 20.30 -12.70 16.15
CA LYS A 677 21.50 -13.35 16.63
C LYS A 677 21.18 -14.60 17.45
N LYS A 678 20.25 -14.51 18.41
CA LYS A 678 19.80 -15.67 19.21
C LYS A 678 19.12 -16.73 18.35
N CYS A 679 18.33 -16.33 17.37
CA CYS A 679 17.70 -17.23 16.42
C CYS A 679 18.73 -18.06 15.62
N ILE A 680 19.82 -17.44 15.17
CA ILE A 680 20.92 -18.11 14.48
C ILE A 680 21.66 -19.05 15.44
N GLU A 681 22.00 -18.59 16.65
CA GLU A 681 22.73 -19.37 17.67
C GLU A 681 22.01 -20.66 18.06
N HIS A 682 20.68 -20.65 18.10
CA HIS A 682 19.85 -21.78 18.51
C HIS A 682 19.17 -22.53 17.36
N ASP A 683 19.40 -22.15 16.10
CA ASP A 683 18.73 -22.70 14.90
C ASP A 683 17.19 -22.61 14.98
N ILE A 684 16.66 -21.45 15.44
CA ILE A 684 15.23 -21.18 15.60
C ILE A 684 14.83 -20.05 14.66
N PRO A 685 14.34 -20.35 13.45
CA PRO A 685 14.01 -19.31 12.46
C PRO A 685 12.80 -18.47 12.86
N ILE A 686 12.80 -17.20 12.43
CA ILE A 686 11.65 -16.28 12.51
C ILE A 686 10.79 -16.55 11.28
N ILE A 687 9.61 -17.15 11.46
CA ILE A 687 8.76 -17.57 10.33
C ILE A 687 7.54 -16.69 10.09
N GLY A 688 7.36 -15.65 10.88
CA GLY A 688 6.28 -14.68 10.74
C GLY A 688 6.41 -13.57 11.76
N GLY A 689 5.64 -12.54 11.56
CA GLY A 689 5.60 -11.41 12.49
C GLY A 689 4.69 -10.31 12.01
N ASN A 690 4.50 -9.33 12.90
CA ASN A 690 3.75 -8.10 12.63
C ASN A 690 4.50 -6.91 13.24
N VAL A 691 4.42 -5.75 12.61
CA VAL A 691 4.95 -4.49 13.14
C VAL A 691 3.82 -3.49 13.24
N SER A 692 3.50 -3.08 14.47
CA SER A 692 2.53 -2.03 14.78
C SER A 692 3.26 -0.79 15.24
N LEU A 693 3.24 0.25 14.44
CA LEU A 693 3.84 1.57 14.73
C LEU A 693 2.75 2.59 15.08
N TYR A 694 3.19 3.81 15.41
CA TYR A 694 2.32 4.93 15.75
C TYR A 694 1.44 4.73 16.99
N ASN A 695 1.79 3.79 17.88
CA ASN A 695 1.12 3.62 19.16
C ASN A 695 1.51 4.79 20.10
N LYS A 696 0.92 5.95 19.85
CA LYS A 696 1.17 7.22 20.54
C LYS A 696 -0.12 7.99 20.68
N THR A 697 -0.33 8.65 21.81
CA THR A 697 -1.43 9.58 22.03
C THR A 697 -0.88 10.89 22.60
N GLY A 698 -1.13 12.01 21.91
CA GLY A 698 -0.50 13.30 22.21
C GLY A 698 1.03 13.19 22.09
N ASP A 699 1.74 13.55 23.13
CA ASP A 699 3.22 13.53 23.14
C ASP A 699 3.82 12.21 23.69
N LYS A 700 2.97 11.26 24.13
CA LYS A 700 3.44 10.04 24.80
C LYS A 700 3.34 8.80 23.88
N ASN A 701 4.51 8.22 23.57
CA ASN A 701 4.61 6.88 22.99
C ASN A 701 4.31 5.81 24.07
N ILE A 702 3.86 4.63 23.65
CA ILE A 702 3.89 3.43 24.51
C ILE A 702 5.35 3.02 24.77
N PRO A 703 5.64 2.23 25.82
CA PRO A 703 6.92 1.52 25.94
C PRO A 703 7.14 0.60 24.75
N ASP A 704 8.41 0.36 24.36
CA ASP A 704 8.76 -0.63 23.38
C ASP A 704 8.25 -2.01 23.82
N THR A 705 7.24 -2.54 23.14
CA THR A 705 6.50 -3.72 23.58
C THR A 705 6.55 -4.85 22.53
N PRO A 706 7.69 -5.56 22.41
CA PRO A 706 7.76 -6.74 21.58
C PRO A 706 7.00 -7.90 22.25
N GLN A 707 6.20 -8.62 21.49
CA GLN A 707 5.59 -9.87 21.90
C GLN A 707 6.17 -11.01 21.03
N LEU A 708 6.74 -12.01 21.67
CA LEU A 708 7.30 -13.19 21.01
C LEU A 708 6.45 -14.41 21.29
N VAL A 709 6.33 -15.29 20.30
CA VAL A 709 5.67 -16.58 20.40
C VAL A 709 6.59 -17.65 19.78
N MET A 710 6.97 -18.65 20.55
CA MET A 710 7.85 -19.72 20.14
C MET A 710 7.09 -21.04 20.09
N ILE A 711 7.24 -21.77 19.00
CA ILE A 711 6.62 -23.09 18.80
C ILE A 711 7.67 -24.17 19.02
N SER A 712 7.34 -25.12 19.85
CA SER A 712 8.20 -26.22 20.23
C SER A 712 7.46 -27.56 20.11
N LEU A 713 8.16 -28.60 19.72
CA LEU A 713 7.61 -29.94 19.59
C LEU A 713 8.14 -30.83 20.71
N LEU A 714 7.36 -31.84 21.15
CA LEU A 714 7.78 -32.81 22.12
C LEU A 714 9.04 -33.54 21.58
N ASN A 715 10.07 -33.75 22.45
CA ASN A 715 11.32 -34.39 22.07
C ASN A 715 11.13 -35.86 21.68
#